data_d275094bee41a9e94fbb98e163c11a6c
#
_entry.id   d275094bee41a9e94fbb98e163c11a6c
#
_cell.length_a   1.000
_cell.length_b   1.000
_cell.length_c   1.000
_cell.angle_alpha   90.00
_cell.angle_beta   90.00
_cell.angle_gamma   90.00
#
_symmetry.space_group_name_H-M   'P 1'
#
loop_
_entity.id
_entity.type
_entity.pdbx_description
1 polymer ?
#
loop_
_entity_poly.entity_id
_entity_poly.type
_entity_poly.pdbx_seq_one_letter_code
_entity_poly.pdbx_strand_id
1 'polypeptide(L)'
;MAGGGGKSFLAEAGYGEQELDANSALMELDKGLRSGKLGEQCEAVVRFPRLFQKYPFPILINSAFLKLADVFRVGNNFLRLCVLKVTQQSEKHLEKILNVDEFVKRVFSVIHSNDPVARAITLRMLGSMASIIPERKNAHHSIRQSLDSHDNVEVEAAIFAAANFSAQSKDFAAGICNKISEMIQGLATPVDLKLKLIPILQHMHHDASLASSSRQLLQQLVTSYPSTKMVIVTLHTFTLLAASSLVDIPKQVQLLLQYLKNDPRKAVKRLAIQDLKLLANKTPHTWTRENIQALCESALHTPYDSLKLGMLSVLSTLSGTIAIKQYFSSATGTAATTARSFDLVKLAQECCYHNNRGIAAHGVRILTNISASCQEKDLLPLEQDAVFGLESLLVLCSQDGSPGAQATLKITLTCMVKLVKSRPHLSQSVVESLLTQLHSAQDAARILMCHCLAAIAMQLPVLADGMLGDLMDLYKVIGRSATDKKQELLVSLATVIFVSSQKALSSEIKTVIKQQLENVSNGWTAYRIARQASRMGNHDMARELYQSLLTQVASEHFYFWLNSLKEFSHAEQCLTGLQEDNYSSALSCIAEALKSYHKGIASLTAASTPLNPLSFQCGFVKLRIDLLQAFSQLICTCNSLKTSPPPAIATTIAMTSGNDLQRCGRISNQMKLSMEEFRNLAARYGDLYQSSFDADSATLRNVELQQQSCLLISHAIEALILDPESANFQEYTSNGTAHVESEYERRMMSVFNRVLEEVESLNRNIQLVCAVLSLPC
;
A
#
# COMPACT_ATOMS: atom_id res chain seq x y z
N MET A 1 -45.19 28.34 -4.20
CA MET A 1 -45.29 26.88 -4.16
C MET A 1 -44.47 26.29 -5.28
N ALA A 2 -43.30 25.84 -5.01
CA ALA A 2 -42.55 24.93 -5.86
C ALA A 2 -41.52 24.26 -4.91
N GLY A 3 -41.87 23.08 -4.44
CA GLY A 3 -41.00 22.25 -3.62
C GLY A 3 -39.93 21.65 -4.49
N GLY A 4 -38.75 22.22 -4.44
CA GLY A 4 -37.52 21.56 -4.95
C GLY A 4 -37.15 20.44 -3.99
N GLY A 5 -37.48 19.20 -4.34
CA GLY A 5 -37.02 18.01 -3.62
C GLY A 5 -35.51 17.86 -3.76
N GLY A 6 -34.78 18.41 -2.81
CA GLY A 6 -33.39 18.08 -2.63
C GLY A 6 -33.30 16.59 -2.26
N LYS A 7 -32.72 15.76 -3.13
CA LYS A 7 -32.39 14.37 -2.81
C LYS A 7 -31.44 14.39 -1.63
N SER A 8 -31.88 13.83 -0.51
CA SER A 8 -31.08 13.71 0.70
C SER A 8 -29.78 12.96 0.38
N PHE A 9 -28.65 13.45 0.93
CA PHE A 9 -27.33 12.83 0.90
C PHE A 9 -27.35 11.34 1.29
N LEU A 10 -28.36 10.91 2.06
CA LEU A 10 -28.56 9.52 2.50
C LEU A 10 -29.35 8.66 1.49
N ALA A 11 -30.09 9.26 0.56
CA ALA A 11 -30.89 8.47 -0.39
C ALA A 11 -30.02 7.74 -1.43
N GLU A 12 -28.83 8.24 -1.73
CA GLU A 12 -27.87 7.57 -2.62
C GLU A 12 -27.00 6.52 -1.93
N ALA A 13 -26.94 6.51 -0.58
CA ALA A 13 -26.14 5.55 0.20
C ALA A 13 -26.90 4.26 0.55
N GLY A 14 -28.14 4.06 0.11
CA GLY A 14 -28.89 2.82 0.33
C GLY A 14 -29.32 2.56 1.79
N TYR A 15 -29.34 3.57 2.64
CA TYR A 15 -29.76 3.47 4.05
C TYR A 15 -31.27 3.70 4.21
N GLY A 16 -32.07 2.87 3.55
CA GLY A 16 -33.54 2.91 3.67
C GLY A 16 -34.17 1.67 4.31
N GLU A 17 -33.37 0.65 4.64
CA GLU A 17 -33.83 -0.51 5.40
C GLU A 17 -33.53 -0.29 6.89
N GLN A 18 -34.51 -0.55 7.76
CA GLN A 18 -34.31 -0.62 9.21
C GLN A 18 -33.09 -1.51 9.48
N GLU A 19 -32.01 -0.95 10.05
CA GLU A 19 -30.83 -1.73 10.41
C GLU A 19 -31.22 -2.77 11.46
N LEU A 20 -31.39 -4.01 11.01
CA LEU A 20 -31.51 -5.15 11.90
C LEU A 20 -30.24 -5.23 12.75
N ASP A 21 -30.38 -5.27 14.06
CA ASP A 21 -29.27 -5.56 14.97
C ASP A 21 -28.56 -6.87 14.57
N ALA A 22 -27.25 -6.95 14.80
CA ALA A 22 -26.44 -8.10 14.42
C ALA A 22 -27.00 -9.44 14.95
N ASN A 23 -27.54 -9.42 16.18
CA ASN A 23 -28.18 -10.60 16.79
C ASN A 23 -29.50 -10.95 16.11
N SER A 24 -30.32 -9.96 15.77
CA SER A 24 -31.59 -10.17 15.06
C SER A 24 -31.35 -10.76 13.69
N ALA A 25 -30.34 -10.26 12.95
CA ALA A 25 -29.95 -10.81 11.65
C ALA A 25 -29.46 -12.28 11.76
N LEU A 26 -28.68 -12.62 12.81
CA LEU A 26 -28.25 -13.99 13.05
C LEU A 26 -29.42 -14.90 13.42
N MET A 27 -30.37 -14.40 14.23
CA MET A 27 -31.58 -15.15 14.61
C MET A 27 -32.48 -15.44 13.41
N GLU A 28 -32.63 -14.48 12.50
CA GLU A 28 -33.39 -14.69 11.25
C GLU A 28 -32.78 -15.82 10.40
N LEU A 29 -31.44 -15.78 10.21
CA LEU A 29 -30.75 -16.86 9.49
C LEU A 29 -30.85 -18.20 10.23
N ASP A 30 -30.74 -18.24 11.55
CA ASP A 30 -30.91 -19.45 12.34
C ASP A 30 -32.31 -20.08 12.20
N LYS A 31 -33.35 -19.24 12.11
CA LYS A 31 -34.71 -19.71 11.80
C LYS A 31 -34.78 -20.36 10.42
N GLY A 32 -34.13 -19.76 9.43
CA GLY A 32 -34.03 -20.35 8.07
C GLY A 32 -33.27 -21.68 8.06
N LEU A 33 -32.18 -21.81 8.84
CA LEU A 33 -31.42 -23.07 8.95
C LEU A 33 -32.24 -24.22 9.56
N ARG A 34 -33.19 -23.90 10.43
CA ARG A 34 -34.10 -24.90 11.10
C ARG A 34 -35.36 -25.21 10.30
N SER A 35 -35.54 -24.59 9.15
CA SER A 35 -36.69 -24.86 8.28
C SER A 35 -36.70 -26.32 7.82
N GLY A 36 -37.89 -26.90 7.69
CA GLY A 36 -38.07 -28.22 7.08
C GLY A 36 -37.89 -28.26 5.56
N LYS A 37 -37.73 -27.10 4.90
CA LYS A 37 -37.58 -27.00 3.44
C LYS A 37 -36.14 -26.75 3.06
N LEU A 38 -35.59 -27.63 2.23
CA LEU A 38 -34.21 -27.55 1.75
C LEU A 38 -33.86 -26.21 1.11
N GLY A 39 -34.77 -25.60 0.34
CA GLY A 39 -34.54 -24.32 -0.33
C GLY A 39 -34.32 -23.15 0.66
N GLU A 40 -35.15 -23.11 1.73
CA GLU A 40 -35.03 -22.08 2.77
C GLU A 40 -33.74 -22.26 3.57
N GLN A 41 -33.31 -23.51 3.85
CA GLN A 41 -32.04 -23.80 4.49
C GLN A 41 -30.86 -23.33 3.63
N CYS A 42 -30.87 -23.60 2.33
CA CYS A 42 -29.83 -23.16 1.40
C CYS A 42 -29.75 -21.64 1.29
N GLU A 43 -30.91 -20.98 1.22
CA GLU A 43 -30.98 -19.52 1.18
C GLU A 43 -30.37 -18.89 2.46
N ALA A 44 -30.71 -19.44 3.61
CA ALA A 44 -30.13 -19.00 4.89
C ALA A 44 -28.61 -19.17 4.88
N VAL A 45 -28.10 -20.36 4.47
CA VAL A 45 -26.65 -20.65 4.41
C VAL A 45 -25.92 -19.63 3.51
N VAL A 46 -26.42 -19.34 2.32
CA VAL A 46 -25.75 -18.47 1.34
C VAL A 46 -25.71 -17.00 1.79
N ARG A 47 -26.55 -16.57 2.72
CA ARG A 47 -26.56 -15.21 3.25
C ARG A 47 -25.48 -14.94 4.31
N PHE A 48 -24.86 -15.96 4.92
CA PHE A 48 -23.84 -15.79 5.98
C PHE A 48 -22.63 -14.95 5.58
N PRO A 49 -22.02 -15.04 4.38
CA PRO A 49 -20.90 -14.19 4.00
C PRO A 49 -21.23 -12.69 4.07
N ARG A 50 -22.45 -12.30 3.68
CA ARG A 50 -22.91 -10.90 3.82
C ARG A 50 -23.06 -10.50 5.28
N LEU A 51 -23.53 -11.40 6.14
CA LEU A 51 -23.61 -11.17 7.58
C LEU A 51 -22.21 -10.92 8.17
N PHE A 52 -21.21 -11.73 7.80
CA PHE A 52 -19.83 -11.58 8.27
C PHE A 52 -19.16 -10.29 7.79
N GLN A 53 -19.47 -9.84 6.57
CA GLN A 53 -19.00 -8.57 6.05
C GLN A 53 -19.62 -7.37 6.77
N LYS A 54 -20.93 -7.45 7.07
CA LYS A 54 -21.66 -6.38 7.75
C LYS A 54 -21.31 -6.32 9.25
N TYR A 55 -21.14 -7.48 9.89
CA TYR A 55 -20.91 -7.61 11.35
C TYR A 55 -19.71 -8.51 11.66
N PRO A 56 -18.48 -8.03 11.51
CA PRO A 56 -17.26 -8.84 11.66
C PRO A 56 -16.87 -9.10 13.13
N PHE A 57 -17.85 -9.28 14.03
CA PHE A 57 -17.61 -9.51 15.46
C PHE A 57 -17.25 -10.97 15.74
N PRO A 58 -16.16 -11.27 16.50
CA PRO A 58 -15.74 -12.63 16.78
C PRO A 58 -16.82 -13.50 17.41
N ILE A 59 -17.61 -12.97 18.35
CA ILE A 59 -18.69 -13.71 19.04
C ILE A 59 -19.78 -14.13 18.06
N LEU A 60 -20.20 -13.23 17.16
CA LEU A 60 -21.20 -13.52 16.13
C LEU A 60 -20.68 -14.54 15.14
N ILE A 61 -19.45 -14.34 14.65
CA ILE A 61 -18.80 -15.24 13.67
C ILE A 61 -18.65 -16.64 14.27
N ASN A 62 -18.19 -16.77 15.52
CA ASN A 62 -18.08 -18.04 16.22
C ASN A 62 -19.44 -18.74 16.32
N SER A 63 -20.48 -18.04 16.77
CA SER A 63 -21.84 -18.60 16.88
C SER A 63 -22.38 -19.05 15.52
N ALA A 64 -22.17 -18.25 14.48
CA ALA A 64 -22.61 -18.55 13.13
C ALA A 64 -21.90 -19.78 12.56
N PHE A 65 -20.57 -19.89 12.68
CA PHE A 65 -19.84 -21.06 12.18
C PHE A 65 -20.20 -22.34 12.95
N LEU A 66 -20.47 -22.28 14.26
CA LEU A 66 -20.97 -23.45 14.99
C LEU A 66 -22.35 -23.92 14.50
N LYS A 67 -23.25 -23.00 14.14
CA LYS A 67 -24.54 -23.34 13.51
C LYS A 67 -24.36 -23.93 12.12
N LEU A 68 -23.47 -23.36 11.30
CA LEU A 68 -23.12 -23.92 9.97
C LEU A 68 -22.50 -25.31 10.08
N ALA A 69 -21.68 -25.58 11.13
CA ALA A 69 -21.12 -26.90 11.37
C ALA A 69 -22.20 -27.94 11.75
N ASP A 70 -23.24 -27.54 12.48
CA ASP A 70 -24.38 -28.42 12.75
C ASP A 70 -25.16 -28.76 11.49
N VAL A 71 -25.41 -27.76 10.62
CA VAL A 71 -26.02 -27.99 9.31
C VAL A 71 -25.15 -28.91 8.43
N PHE A 72 -23.83 -28.74 8.47
CA PHE A 72 -22.89 -29.62 7.77
C PHE A 72 -22.97 -31.07 8.27
N ARG A 73 -23.03 -31.25 9.59
CA ARG A 73 -23.08 -32.56 10.24
C ARG A 73 -24.35 -33.34 9.86
N VAL A 74 -25.51 -32.70 9.96
CA VAL A 74 -26.83 -33.36 9.83
C VAL A 74 -27.38 -33.31 8.41
N GLY A 75 -26.99 -32.29 7.62
CA GLY A 75 -27.51 -32.02 6.30
C GLY A 75 -27.11 -33.05 5.24
N ASN A 76 -27.79 -33.00 4.10
CA ASN A 76 -27.44 -33.77 2.90
C ASN A 76 -26.20 -33.20 2.19
N ASN A 77 -25.68 -33.85 1.18
CA ASN A 77 -24.47 -33.43 0.46
C ASN A 77 -24.62 -32.08 -0.23
N PHE A 78 -25.82 -31.70 -0.64
CA PHE A 78 -26.06 -30.38 -1.23
C PHE A 78 -25.90 -29.25 -0.18
N LEU A 79 -26.47 -29.41 1.00
CA LEU A 79 -26.27 -28.47 2.13
C LEU A 79 -24.81 -28.42 2.58
N ARG A 80 -24.13 -29.58 2.67
CA ARG A 80 -22.69 -29.65 2.95
C ARG A 80 -21.87 -28.83 1.95
N LEU A 81 -22.22 -28.96 0.66
CA LEU A 81 -21.57 -28.20 -0.41
C LEU A 81 -21.81 -26.67 -0.26
N CYS A 82 -23.04 -26.26 0.10
CA CYS A 82 -23.35 -24.86 0.37
C CYS A 82 -22.52 -24.31 1.53
N VAL A 83 -22.44 -25.06 2.65
CA VAL A 83 -21.62 -24.67 3.81
C VAL A 83 -20.13 -24.59 3.43
N LEU A 84 -19.60 -25.55 2.67
CA LEU A 84 -18.23 -25.50 2.15
C LEU A 84 -17.98 -24.21 1.35
N LYS A 85 -18.88 -23.85 0.44
CA LYS A 85 -18.75 -22.63 -0.38
C LYS A 85 -18.78 -21.37 0.47
N VAL A 86 -19.66 -21.32 1.46
CA VAL A 86 -19.71 -20.20 2.43
C VAL A 86 -18.41 -20.08 3.23
N THR A 87 -17.87 -21.20 3.69
CA THR A 87 -16.57 -21.22 4.42
C THR A 87 -15.44 -20.70 3.54
N GLN A 88 -15.37 -21.14 2.27
CA GLN A 88 -14.38 -20.64 1.31
C GLN A 88 -14.50 -19.14 1.02
N GLN A 89 -15.73 -18.63 0.87
CA GLN A 89 -15.98 -17.20 0.67
C GLN A 89 -15.66 -16.35 1.92
N SER A 90 -15.72 -16.98 3.09
CA SER A 90 -15.51 -16.33 4.38
C SER A 90 -14.13 -16.61 5.00
N GLU A 91 -13.16 -16.99 4.18
CA GLU A 91 -11.79 -17.35 4.61
C GLU A 91 -11.17 -16.30 5.56
N LYS A 92 -11.33 -15.01 5.24
CA LYS A 92 -10.84 -13.87 6.06
C LYS A 92 -11.41 -13.82 7.48
N HIS A 93 -12.49 -14.53 7.73
CA HIS A 93 -13.18 -14.53 9.03
C HIS A 93 -12.93 -15.80 9.84
N LEU A 94 -12.24 -16.80 9.29
CA LEU A 94 -11.97 -18.07 9.98
C LEU A 94 -11.13 -17.89 11.24
N GLU A 95 -10.16 -16.98 11.22
CA GLU A 95 -9.32 -16.67 12.39
C GLU A 95 -10.10 -16.10 13.58
N LYS A 96 -11.32 -15.58 13.35
CA LYS A 96 -12.20 -15.03 14.37
C LYS A 96 -13.06 -16.09 15.08
N ILE A 97 -12.93 -17.37 14.71
CA ILE A 97 -13.62 -18.48 15.37
C ILE A 97 -12.95 -18.74 16.72
N LEU A 98 -13.69 -18.54 17.81
CA LEU A 98 -13.16 -18.71 19.17
C LEU A 98 -13.09 -20.19 19.58
N ASN A 99 -14.09 -21.00 19.20
CA ASN A 99 -14.21 -22.40 19.56
C ASN A 99 -13.86 -23.30 18.37
N VAL A 100 -12.61 -23.22 17.89
CA VAL A 100 -12.14 -23.98 16.72
C VAL A 100 -12.28 -25.48 16.93
N ASP A 101 -11.98 -26.00 18.14
CA ASP A 101 -12.05 -27.42 18.45
C ASP A 101 -13.46 -28.00 18.30
N GLU A 102 -14.47 -27.31 18.81
CA GLU A 102 -15.86 -27.76 18.70
C GLU A 102 -16.37 -27.65 17.26
N PHE A 103 -15.99 -26.58 16.54
CA PHE A 103 -16.31 -26.43 15.12
C PHE A 103 -15.74 -27.59 14.28
N VAL A 104 -14.46 -27.88 14.44
CA VAL A 104 -13.76 -28.95 13.71
C VAL A 104 -14.34 -30.32 14.09
N LYS A 105 -14.63 -30.57 15.37
CA LYS A 105 -15.23 -31.84 15.83
C LYS A 105 -16.55 -32.14 15.12
N ARG A 106 -17.43 -31.14 14.99
CA ARG A 106 -18.71 -31.31 14.27
C ARG A 106 -18.49 -31.59 12.78
N VAL A 107 -17.59 -30.87 12.10
CA VAL A 107 -17.25 -31.10 10.70
C VAL A 107 -16.60 -32.48 10.52
N PHE A 108 -15.63 -32.81 11.36
CA PHE A 108 -14.85 -34.04 11.27
C PHE A 108 -15.69 -35.32 11.47
N SER A 109 -16.81 -35.25 12.20
CA SER A 109 -17.69 -36.40 12.40
C SER A 109 -18.22 -37.01 11.11
N VAL A 110 -18.31 -36.24 10.02
CA VAL A 110 -18.80 -36.67 8.71
C VAL A 110 -17.74 -37.45 7.92
N ILE A 111 -16.44 -37.41 8.31
CA ILE A 111 -15.38 -38.16 7.63
C ILE A 111 -15.57 -39.67 7.73
N HIS A 112 -16.29 -40.14 8.72
CA HIS A 112 -16.60 -41.56 8.93
C HIS A 112 -17.88 -42.03 8.23
N SER A 113 -18.45 -41.20 7.33
CA SER A 113 -19.60 -41.56 6.52
C SER A 113 -19.26 -42.67 5.53
N ASN A 114 -20.22 -43.57 5.27
CA ASN A 114 -20.09 -44.58 4.22
C ASN A 114 -20.14 -43.96 2.81
N ASP A 115 -20.68 -42.75 2.68
CA ASP A 115 -20.79 -42.03 1.40
C ASP A 115 -19.47 -41.37 1.01
N PRO A 116 -18.81 -41.77 -0.10
CA PRO A 116 -17.54 -41.16 -0.53
C PRO A 116 -17.68 -39.66 -0.88
N VAL A 117 -18.86 -39.23 -1.35
CA VAL A 117 -19.11 -37.81 -1.65
C VAL A 117 -19.13 -36.99 -0.36
N ALA A 118 -19.75 -37.52 0.70
CA ALA A 118 -19.75 -36.87 2.01
C ALA A 118 -18.32 -36.73 2.58
N ARG A 119 -17.52 -37.80 2.46
CA ARG A 119 -16.10 -37.76 2.90
C ARG A 119 -15.30 -36.77 2.06
N ALA A 120 -15.49 -36.73 0.75
CA ALA A 120 -14.83 -35.78 -0.15
C ALA A 120 -15.16 -34.33 0.19
N ILE A 121 -16.43 -34.00 0.44
CA ILE A 121 -16.82 -32.64 0.86
C ILE A 121 -16.19 -32.29 2.20
N THR A 122 -16.11 -33.25 3.13
CA THR A 122 -15.47 -33.05 4.44
C THR A 122 -13.96 -32.80 4.30
N LEU A 123 -13.25 -33.55 3.45
CA LEU A 123 -11.83 -33.31 3.16
C LEU A 123 -11.60 -31.91 2.56
N ARG A 124 -12.45 -31.47 1.62
CA ARG A 124 -12.39 -30.12 1.08
C ARG A 124 -12.68 -29.06 2.14
N MET A 125 -13.60 -29.33 3.05
CA MET A 125 -13.90 -28.45 4.18
C MET A 125 -12.68 -28.31 5.12
N LEU A 126 -12.06 -29.45 5.50
CA LEU A 126 -10.83 -29.46 6.31
C LEU A 126 -9.70 -28.71 5.60
N GLY A 127 -9.50 -28.95 4.29
CA GLY A 127 -8.51 -28.22 3.50
C GLY A 127 -8.74 -26.71 3.49
N SER A 128 -10.00 -26.27 3.39
CA SER A 128 -10.35 -24.83 3.44
C SER A 128 -10.11 -24.19 4.82
N MET A 129 -10.00 -25.02 5.87
CA MET A 129 -9.72 -24.58 7.25
C MET A 129 -8.26 -24.81 7.68
N ALA A 130 -7.39 -25.23 6.78
CA ALA A 130 -5.99 -25.56 7.11
C ALA A 130 -5.25 -24.45 7.86
N SER A 131 -5.58 -23.18 7.58
CA SER A 131 -4.99 -22.01 8.26
C SER A 131 -5.23 -21.99 9.77
N ILE A 132 -6.40 -22.45 10.22
CA ILE A 132 -6.76 -22.44 11.65
C ILE A 132 -6.52 -23.77 12.39
N ILE A 133 -6.21 -24.83 11.63
CA ILE A 133 -5.95 -26.17 12.19
C ILE A 133 -4.68 -26.82 11.60
N PRO A 134 -3.57 -26.12 11.39
CA PRO A 134 -2.43 -26.64 10.63
C PRO A 134 -1.84 -27.93 11.22
N GLU A 135 -1.82 -28.06 12.56
CA GLU A 135 -1.15 -29.17 13.26
C GLU A 135 -2.11 -30.26 13.76
N ARG A 136 -3.33 -30.32 13.21
CA ARG A 136 -4.35 -31.29 13.64
C ARG A 136 -4.04 -32.71 13.09
N LYS A 137 -3.43 -33.54 13.91
CA LYS A 137 -2.95 -34.90 13.53
C LYS A 137 -4.05 -35.81 12.97
N ASN A 138 -5.27 -35.74 13.52
CA ASN A 138 -6.41 -36.51 13.02
C ASN A 138 -6.75 -36.14 11.56
N ALA A 139 -6.73 -34.83 11.23
CA ALA A 139 -6.92 -34.39 9.85
C ALA A 139 -5.78 -34.87 8.94
N HIS A 140 -4.53 -34.75 9.39
CA HIS A 140 -3.35 -35.28 8.69
C HIS A 140 -3.48 -36.77 8.36
N HIS A 141 -3.90 -37.57 9.34
CA HIS A 141 -4.10 -39.03 9.15
C HIS A 141 -5.20 -39.34 8.14
N SER A 142 -6.36 -38.67 8.28
CA SER A 142 -7.49 -38.88 7.36
C SER A 142 -7.15 -38.49 5.91
N ILE A 143 -6.45 -37.36 5.72
CA ILE A 143 -5.99 -36.95 4.38
C ILE A 143 -5.07 -38.00 3.78
N ARG A 144 -4.09 -38.50 4.55
CA ARG A 144 -3.13 -39.52 4.09
C ARG A 144 -3.85 -40.82 3.73
N GLN A 145 -4.82 -41.26 4.53
CA GLN A 145 -5.63 -42.47 4.28
C GLN A 145 -6.50 -42.32 3.02
N SER A 146 -7.13 -41.16 2.82
CA SER A 146 -7.99 -40.90 1.68
C SER A 146 -7.25 -40.74 0.35
N LEU A 147 -5.94 -40.52 0.36
CA LEU A 147 -5.10 -40.62 -0.86
C LEU A 147 -5.00 -42.04 -1.42
N ASP A 148 -5.22 -43.06 -0.59
CA ASP A 148 -5.25 -44.47 -0.98
C ASP A 148 -6.67 -44.97 -1.27
N SER A 149 -7.68 -44.09 -1.29
CA SER A 149 -9.07 -44.48 -1.61
C SER A 149 -9.20 -44.93 -3.05
N HIS A 150 -10.11 -45.87 -3.26
CA HIS A 150 -10.48 -46.32 -4.61
C HIS A 150 -11.43 -45.38 -5.34
N ASP A 151 -12.01 -44.41 -4.63
CA ASP A 151 -12.94 -43.43 -5.21
C ASP A 151 -12.19 -42.15 -5.64
N ASN A 152 -12.26 -41.84 -6.93
CA ASN A 152 -11.58 -40.68 -7.50
C ASN A 152 -12.03 -39.33 -6.90
N VAL A 153 -13.31 -39.21 -6.49
CA VAL A 153 -13.86 -37.99 -5.92
C VAL A 153 -13.23 -37.73 -4.55
N GLU A 154 -13.03 -38.79 -3.76
CA GLU A 154 -12.38 -38.72 -2.47
C GLU A 154 -10.87 -38.44 -2.61
N VAL A 155 -10.18 -39.12 -3.55
CA VAL A 155 -8.76 -38.87 -3.84
C VAL A 155 -8.52 -37.44 -4.27
N GLU A 156 -9.32 -36.88 -5.16
CA GLU A 156 -9.20 -35.47 -5.57
C GLU A 156 -9.41 -34.49 -4.42
N ALA A 157 -10.35 -34.79 -3.51
CA ALA A 157 -10.58 -33.98 -2.33
C ALA A 157 -9.41 -34.08 -1.33
N ALA A 158 -8.83 -35.28 -1.19
CA ALA A 158 -7.63 -35.51 -0.38
C ALA A 158 -6.41 -34.76 -0.93
N ILE A 159 -6.22 -34.71 -2.26
CA ILE A 159 -5.18 -33.93 -2.93
C ILE A 159 -5.36 -32.43 -2.64
N PHE A 160 -6.60 -31.91 -2.74
CA PHE A 160 -6.90 -30.53 -2.40
C PHE A 160 -6.58 -30.22 -0.93
N ALA A 161 -6.98 -31.09 -0.01
CA ALA A 161 -6.67 -30.91 1.41
C ALA A 161 -5.16 -30.99 1.67
N ALA A 162 -4.48 -31.96 1.03
CA ALA A 162 -3.02 -32.12 1.15
C ALA A 162 -2.26 -30.87 0.69
N ALA A 163 -2.69 -30.24 -0.41
CA ALA A 163 -2.08 -29.01 -0.90
C ALA A 163 -2.19 -27.86 0.13
N ASN A 164 -3.39 -27.65 0.69
CA ASN A 164 -3.62 -26.58 1.66
C ASN A 164 -2.91 -26.84 3.00
N PHE A 165 -2.94 -28.08 3.51
CA PHE A 165 -2.21 -28.41 4.74
C PHE A 165 -0.70 -28.32 4.56
N SER A 166 -0.16 -28.74 3.41
CA SER A 166 1.29 -28.61 3.12
C SER A 166 1.73 -27.13 3.05
N ALA A 167 0.84 -26.22 2.67
CA ALA A 167 1.11 -24.80 2.68
C ALA A 167 1.20 -24.21 4.11
N GLN A 168 0.51 -24.81 5.09
CA GLN A 168 0.36 -24.27 6.44
C GLN A 168 1.21 -25.01 7.50
N SER A 169 1.48 -26.31 7.29
CA SER A 169 2.18 -27.16 8.27
C SER A 169 3.45 -27.77 7.66
N LYS A 170 4.59 -27.45 8.27
CA LYS A 170 5.90 -28.04 7.92
C LYS A 170 5.93 -29.53 8.16
N ASP A 171 5.41 -29.98 9.31
CA ASP A 171 5.41 -31.37 9.72
C ASP A 171 4.52 -32.24 8.80
N PHE A 172 3.38 -31.68 8.39
CA PHE A 172 2.54 -32.34 7.41
C PHE A 172 3.22 -32.45 6.04
N ALA A 173 3.81 -31.34 5.55
CA ALA A 173 4.52 -31.32 4.28
C ALA A 173 5.66 -32.36 4.26
N ALA A 174 6.48 -32.41 5.30
CA ALA A 174 7.55 -33.41 5.44
C ALA A 174 7.00 -34.83 5.46
N GLY A 175 5.94 -35.07 6.25
CA GLY A 175 5.35 -36.40 6.40
C GLY A 175 4.64 -36.94 5.16
N ILE A 176 4.19 -36.08 4.23
CA ILE A 176 3.45 -36.50 3.04
C ILE A 176 4.31 -36.56 1.77
N CYS A 177 5.50 -35.93 1.78
CA CYS A 177 6.36 -35.76 0.62
C CYS A 177 6.66 -37.09 -0.12
N ASN A 178 7.06 -38.13 0.61
CA ASN A 178 7.39 -39.45 0.04
C ASN A 178 6.17 -40.05 -0.64
N LYS A 179 4.99 -40.01 0.01
CA LYS A 179 3.74 -40.53 -0.55
C LYS A 179 3.36 -39.82 -1.85
N ILE A 180 3.42 -38.51 -1.87
CA ILE A 180 3.16 -37.70 -3.07
C ILE A 180 4.15 -38.05 -4.19
N SER A 181 5.44 -38.19 -3.86
CA SER A 181 6.49 -38.57 -4.83
C SER A 181 6.24 -39.96 -5.43
N GLU A 182 5.88 -40.95 -4.62
CA GLU A 182 5.52 -42.29 -5.06
C GLU A 182 4.29 -42.29 -5.98
N MET A 183 3.27 -41.53 -5.64
CA MET A 183 2.06 -41.39 -6.47
C MET A 183 2.36 -40.74 -7.83
N ILE A 184 3.23 -39.71 -7.85
CA ILE A 184 3.64 -39.03 -9.08
C ILE A 184 4.45 -39.96 -9.99
N GLN A 185 5.38 -40.74 -9.43
CA GLN A 185 6.22 -41.68 -10.16
C GLN A 185 5.47 -42.96 -10.59
N GLY A 186 4.45 -43.34 -9.82
CA GLY A 186 3.68 -44.57 -10.02
C GLY A 186 3.03 -44.63 -11.40
N LEU A 187 3.17 -45.76 -12.09
CA LEU A 187 2.56 -46.00 -13.41
C LEU A 187 1.04 -46.10 -13.34
N ALA A 188 0.49 -46.56 -12.21
CA ALA A 188 -0.94 -46.72 -11.99
C ALA A 188 -1.70 -45.39 -11.82
N THR A 189 -1.01 -44.30 -11.47
CA THR A 189 -1.66 -42.99 -11.24
C THR A 189 -1.97 -42.31 -12.57
N PRO A 190 -3.24 -41.95 -12.85
CA PRO A 190 -3.65 -41.24 -14.06
C PRO A 190 -2.93 -39.89 -14.20
N VAL A 191 -2.67 -39.47 -15.44
CA VAL A 191 -1.95 -38.20 -15.72
C VAL A 191 -2.69 -37.00 -15.15
N ASP A 192 -4.02 -36.99 -15.17
CA ASP A 192 -4.81 -35.87 -14.60
C ASP A 192 -4.64 -35.75 -13.08
N LEU A 193 -4.49 -36.86 -12.37
CA LEU A 193 -4.17 -36.84 -10.93
C LEU A 193 -2.73 -36.37 -10.69
N LYS A 194 -1.76 -36.81 -11.53
CA LYS A 194 -0.38 -36.32 -11.45
C LYS A 194 -0.31 -34.81 -11.60
N LEU A 195 -1.07 -34.23 -12.53
CA LEU A 195 -1.14 -32.78 -12.70
C LEU A 195 -1.68 -32.03 -11.47
N LYS A 196 -2.51 -32.67 -10.65
CA LYS A 196 -3.02 -32.11 -9.38
C LYS A 196 -2.06 -32.34 -8.20
N LEU A 197 -1.25 -33.39 -8.23
CA LEU A 197 -0.27 -33.73 -7.19
C LEU A 197 1.00 -32.88 -7.29
N ILE A 198 1.49 -32.62 -8.51
CA ILE A 198 2.74 -31.89 -8.74
C ILE A 198 2.79 -30.52 -8.00
N PRO A 199 1.73 -29.70 -8.01
CA PRO A 199 1.76 -28.41 -7.31
C PRO A 199 1.99 -28.49 -5.79
N ILE A 200 1.75 -29.65 -5.16
CA ILE A 200 2.00 -29.81 -3.72
C ILE A 200 3.49 -29.70 -3.41
N LEU A 201 4.36 -30.09 -4.33
CA LEU A 201 5.83 -30.08 -4.15
C LEU A 201 6.40 -28.67 -3.95
N GLN A 202 5.68 -27.59 -4.33
CA GLN A 202 6.10 -26.21 -4.08
C GLN A 202 6.27 -25.91 -2.57
N HIS A 203 5.57 -26.64 -1.71
CA HIS A 203 5.56 -26.43 -0.27
C HIS A 203 6.67 -27.22 0.46
N MET A 204 7.50 -27.96 -0.27
CA MET A 204 8.61 -28.78 0.30
C MET A 204 9.90 -27.97 0.55
N HIS A 205 9.81 -26.67 0.68
CA HIS A 205 10.94 -25.74 0.85
C HIS A 205 11.44 -25.61 2.29
N HIS A 206 10.72 -26.16 3.26
CA HIS A 206 11.05 -26.00 4.68
C HIS A 206 12.29 -26.81 5.14
N ASP A 207 12.62 -27.87 4.42
CA ASP A 207 13.79 -28.70 4.66
C ASP A 207 14.62 -28.78 3.37
N ALA A 208 15.94 -28.57 3.48
CA ALA A 208 16.86 -28.57 2.35
C ALA A 208 16.93 -29.95 1.64
N SER A 209 16.79 -31.04 2.38
CA SER A 209 16.80 -32.41 1.80
C SER A 209 15.53 -32.68 1.00
N LEU A 210 14.37 -32.29 1.54
CA LEU A 210 13.08 -32.41 0.86
C LEU A 210 13.00 -31.49 -0.37
N ALA A 211 13.49 -30.27 -0.26
CA ALA A 211 13.58 -29.35 -1.39
C ALA A 211 14.47 -29.93 -2.50
N SER A 212 15.63 -30.50 -2.16
CA SER A 212 16.54 -31.11 -3.13
C SER A 212 15.93 -32.33 -3.81
N SER A 213 15.31 -33.24 -3.07
CA SER A 213 14.63 -34.43 -3.64
C SER A 213 13.43 -34.06 -4.52
N SER A 214 12.63 -33.10 -4.09
CA SER A 214 11.52 -32.56 -4.87
C SER A 214 11.98 -31.91 -6.18
N ARG A 215 13.09 -31.17 -6.15
CA ARG A 215 13.71 -30.58 -7.34
C ARG A 215 14.19 -31.62 -8.32
N GLN A 216 14.87 -32.67 -7.82
CA GLN A 216 15.33 -33.77 -8.65
C GLN A 216 14.16 -34.49 -9.33
N LEU A 217 13.07 -34.74 -8.60
CA LEU A 217 11.85 -35.33 -9.15
C LEU A 217 11.23 -34.42 -10.23
N LEU A 218 11.08 -33.12 -9.96
CA LEU A 218 10.53 -32.17 -10.93
C LEU A 218 11.40 -32.09 -12.20
N GLN A 219 12.70 -32.12 -12.07
CA GLN A 219 13.64 -32.14 -13.21
C GLN A 219 13.48 -33.41 -14.06
N GLN A 220 13.32 -34.58 -13.45
CA GLN A 220 13.04 -35.84 -14.13
C GLN A 220 11.69 -35.80 -14.85
N LEU A 221 10.65 -35.25 -14.23
CA LEU A 221 9.32 -35.15 -14.81
C LEU A 221 9.28 -34.29 -16.08
N VAL A 222 9.98 -33.16 -16.08
CA VAL A 222 10.05 -32.28 -17.25
C VAL A 222 10.66 -32.97 -18.45
N THR A 223 11.66 -33.83 -18.23
CA THR A 223 12.32 -34.59 -19.30
C THR A 223 11.51 -35.82 -19.73
N SER A 224 10.86 -36.52 -18.80
CA SER A 224 10.15 -37.78 -19.05
C SER A 224 8.76 -37.57 -19.65
N TYR A 225 8.08 -36.44 -19.36
CA TYR A 225 6.70 -36.18 -19.79
C TYR A 225 6.64 -34.91 -20.65
N PRO A 226 6.86 -35.00 -21.96
CA PRO A 226 6.96 -33.83 -22.86
C PRO A 226 5.62 -33.17 -23.20
N SER A 227 4.49 -33.63 -22.66
CA SER A 227 3.20 -33.00 -22.92
C SER A 227 3.15 -31.55 -22.43
N THR A 228 2.52 -30.67 -23.19
CA THR A 228 2.50 -29.21 -22.89
C THR A 228 1.95 -28.92 -21.49
N LYS A 229 0.85 -29.59 -21.10
CA LYS A 229 0.23 -29.39 -19.77
C LYS A 229 1.18 -29.81 -18.65
N MET A 230 1.84 -30.97 -18.82
CA MET A 230 2.76 -31.49 -17.81
C MET A 230 3.97 -30.57 -17.63
N VAL A 231 4.58 -30.14 -18.73
CA VAL A 231 5.74 -29.21 -18.70
C VAL A 231 5.36 -27.89 -18.03
N ILE A 232 4.19 -27.32 -18.36
CA ILE A 232 3.70 -26.06 -17.77
C ILE A 232 3.55 -26.21 -16.25
N VAL A 233 2.82 -27.23 -15.78
CA VAL A 233 2.59 -27.42 -14.33
C VAL A 233 3.88 -27.67 -13.59
N THR A 234 4.75 -28.51 -14.16
CA THR A 234 6.03 -28.89 -13.53
C THR A 234 6.99 -27.71 -13.45
N LEU A 235 7.17 -26.94 -14.54
CA LEU A 235 8.03 -25.74 -14.54
C LEU A 235 7.54 -24.67 -13.56
N HIS A 236 6.21 -24.45 -13.51
CA HIS A 236 5.63 -23.50 -12.59
C HIS A 236 5.84 -23.89 -11.12
N THR A 237 5.57 -25.17 -10.80
CA THR A 237 5.82 -25.72 -9.46
C THR A 237 7.31 -25.61 -9.09
N PHE A 238 8.18 -25.90 -10.02
CA PHE A 238 9.63 -25.77 -9.82
C PHE A 238 10.05 -24.32 -9.52
N THR A 239 9.44 -23.37 -10.26
CA THR A 239 9.68 -21.94 -10.03
C THR A 239 9.18 -21.49 -8.65
N LEU A 240 8.01 -21.95 -8.22
CA LEU A 240 7.47 -21.61 -6.89
C LEU A 240 8.31 -22.20 -5.76
N LEU A 241 8.79 -23.43 -5.92
CA LEU A 241 9.72 -24.05 -4.97
C LEU A 241 11.03 -23.26 -4.87
N ALA A 242 11.63 -22.91 -6.02
CA ALA A 242 12.85 -22.09 -6.06
C ALA A 242 12.64 -20.70 -5.45
N ALA A 243 11.47 -20.08 -5.74
CA ALA A 243 11.11 -18.78 -5.17
C ALA A 243 10.98 -18.80 -3.65
N SER A 244 10.66 -19.93 -3.04
CA SER A 244 10.57 -20.08 -1.59
C SER A 244 11.92 -20.40 -0.94
N SER A 245 12.80 -21.14 -1.62
CA SER A 245 14.14 -21.49 -1.11
C SER A 245 15.20 -20.40 -1.35
N LEU A 246 14.96 -19.44 -2.24
CA LEU A 246 15.82 -18.32 -2.67
C LEU A 246 17.16 -18.72 -3.30
N VAL A 247 17.89 -19.66 -2.71
CA VAL A 247 19.22 -20.12 -3.15
C VAL A 247 19.21 -20.68 -4.59
N ASP A 248 18.11 -21.26 -4.98
CA ASP A 248 17.95 -21.96 -6.26
C ASP A 248 17.45 -21.06 -7.40
N ILE A 249 17.13 -19.79 -7.11
CA ILE A 249 16.62 -18.85 -8.10
C ILE A 249 17.56 -18.67 -9.30
N PRO A 250 18.89 -18.49 -9.15
CA PRO A 250 19.77 -18.32 -10.30
C PRO A 250 19.73 -19.50 -11.27
N LYS A 251 19.69 -20.72 -10.75
CA LYS A 251 19.59 -21.95 -11.57
C LYS A 251 18.24 -22.04 -12.28
N GLN A 252 17.16 -21.64 -11.58
CA GLN A 252 15.81 -21.63 -12.14
C GLN A 252 15.66 -20.58 -13.23
N VAL A 253 16.24 -19.39 -13.07
CA VAL A 253 16.30 -18.36 -14.12
C VAL A 253 16.98 -18.89 -15.37
N GLN A 254 18.14 -19.55 -15.24
CA GLN A 254 18.83 -20.15 -16.37
C GLN A 254 17.99 -21.22 -17.08
N LEU A 255 17.33 -22.10 -16.31
CA LEU A 255 16.45 -23.13 -16.87
C LEU A 255 15.28 -22.49 -17.66
N LEU A 256 14.62 -21.50 -17.12
CA LEU A 256 13.52 -20.80 -17.78
C LEU A 256 13.97 -20.08 -19.05
N LEU A 257 15.15 -19.47 -19.07
CA LEU A 257 15.75 -18.86 -20.26
C LEU A 257 16.06 -19.90 -21.34
N GLN A 258 16.51 -21.11 -20.96
CA GLN A 258 16.70 -22.22 -21.91
C GLN A 258 15.39 -22.66 -22.55
N TYR A 259 14.30 -22.78 -21.75
CA TYR A 259 12.97 -23.11 -22.30
C TYR A 259 12.43 -21.98 -23.18
N LEU A 260 12.67 -20.71 -22.81
CA LEU A 260 12.28 -19.57 -23.63
C LEU A 260 12.96 -19.57 -25.00
N LYS A 261 14.25 -19.95 -25.06
CA LYS A 261 15.03 -20.02 -26.29
C LYS A 261 14.69 -21.24 -27.12
N ASN A 262 14.67 -22.43 -26.54
CA ASN A 262 14.70 -23.71 -27.26
C ASN A 262 13.33 -24.36 -27.48
N ASP A 263 12.33 -24.10 -26.59
CA ASP A 263 11.02 -24.77 -26.70
C ASP A 263 10.19 -24.15 -27.85
N PRO A 264 9.63 -24.94 -28.78
CA PRO A 264 8.85 -24.42 -29.89
C PRO A 264 7.45 -23.96 -29.47
N ARG A 265 6.95 -24.40 -28.32
CA ARG A 265 5.57 -24.22 -27.88
C ARG A 265 5.33 -22.83 -27.26
N LYS A 266 4.47 -22.05 -27.87
CA LYS A 266 4.14 -20.68 -27.41
C LYS A 266 3.58 -20.65 -25.96
N ALA A 267 2.83 -21.68 -25.55
CA ALA A 267 2.27 -21.78 -24.21
C ALA A 267 3.36 -21.94 -23.13
N VAL A 268 4.38 -22.76 -23.40
CA VAL A 268 5.54 -22.94 -22.49
C VAL A 268 6.36 -21.65 -22.42
N LYS A 269 6.62 -21.00 -23.54
CA LYS A 269 7.32 -19.71 -23.56
C LYS A 269 6.58 -18.63 -22.75
N ARG A 270 5.24 -18.59 -22.87
CA ARG A 270 4.42 -17.64 -22.09
C ARG A 270 4.55 -17.90 -20.59
N LEU A 271 4.48 -19.16 -20.17
CA LEU A 271 4.69 -19.52 -18.77
C LEU A 271 6.12 -19.14 -18.30
N ALA A 272 7.14 -19.50 -19.07
CA ALA A 272 8.53 -19.17 -18.71
C ALA A 272 8.70 -17.66 -18.48
N ILE A 273 8.07 -16.81 -19.29
CA ILE A 273 8.11 -15.35 -19.12
C ILE A 273 7.36 -14.92 -17.83
N GLN A 274 6.20 -15.52 -17.54
CA GLN A 274 5.45 -15.22 -16.30
C GLN A 274 6.27 -15.60 -15.06
N ASP A 275 6.91 -16.75 -15.09
CA ASP A 275 7.76 -17.25 -14.02
C ASP A 275 9.05 -16.41 -13.88
N LEU A 276 9.68 -16.01 -14.97
CA LEU A 276 10.80 -15.06 -14.95
C LEU A 276 10.39 -13.73 -14.32
N LYS A 277 9.18 -13.23 -14.60
CA LYS A 277 8.66 -11.99 -13.96
C LYS A 277 8.47 -12.15 -12.47
N LEU A 278 7.95 -13.30 -12.02
CA LEU A 278 7.82 -13.63 -10.60
C LEU A 278 9.18 -13.59 -9.89
N LEU A 279 10.20 -14.24 -10.48
CA LEU A 279 11.55 -14.27 -9.92
C LEU A 279 12.23 -12.90 -9.95
N ALA A 280 12.02 -12.10 -11.00
CA ALA A 280 12.54 -10.73 -11.13
C ALA A 280 11.98 -9.79 -10.05
N ASN A 281 10.70 -9.96 -9.69
CA ASN A 281 10.09 -9.20 -8.60
C ASN A 281 10.64 -9.60 -7.23
N LYS A 282 10.96 -10.88 -7.03
CA LYS A 282 11.35 -11.41 -5.73
C LYS A 282 12.83 -11.17 -5.41
N THR A 283 13.72 -11.39 -6.37
CA THR A 283 15.16 -11.28 -6.16
C THR A 283 15.87 -10.64 -7.36
N PRO A 284 15.67 -9.35 -7.60
CA PRO A 284 16.31 -8.68 -8.74
C PRO A 284 17.83 -8.66 -8.66
N HIS A 285 18.41 -8.70 -7.46
CA HIS A 285 19.86 -8.66 -7.25
C HIS A 285 20.60 -9.93 -7.68
N THR A 286 19.89 -11.04 -7.92
CA THR A 286 20.49 -12.30 -8.36
C THR A 286 20.61 -12.42 -9.89
N TRP A 287 20.10 -11.44 -10.62
CA TRP A 287 20.12 -11.43 -12.09
C TRP A 287 21.49 -10.97 -12.61
N THR A 288 22.17 -11.86 -13.31
CA THR A 288 23.46 -11.56 -13.94
C THR A 288 23.26 -10.79 -15.25
N ARG A 289 24.34 -10.11 -15.70
CA ARG A 289 24.34 -9.43 -17.01
C ARG A 289 23.99 -10.38 -18.16
N GLU A 290 24.51 -11.60 -18.12
CA GLU A 290 24.27 -12.63 -19.14
C GLU A 290 22.79 -13.01 -19.23
N ASN A 291 22.09 -13.12 -18.09
CA ASN A 291 20.67 -13.44 -18.05
C ASN A 291 19.83 -12.31 -18.67
N ILE A 292 20.17 -11.06 -18.37
CA ILE A 292 19.50 -9.89 -18.96
C ILE A 292 19.75 -9.84 -20.47
N GLN A 293 20.99 -10.08 -20.91
CA GLN A 293 21.37 -10.10 -22.31
C GLN A 293 20.65 -11.20 -23.08
N ALA A 294 20.60 -12.42 -22.56
CA ALA A 294 19.86 -13.54 -23.16
C ALA A 294 18.37 -13.24 -23.31
N LEU A 295 17.77 -12.51 -22.36
CA LEU A 295 16.39 -12.07 -22.43
C LEU A 295 16.20 -10.98 -23.49
N CYS A 296 17.14 -10.04 -23.64
CA CYS A 296 17.15 -9.02 -24.69
C CYS A 296 17.23 -9.66 -26.08
N GLU A 297 18.16 -10.59 -26.30
CA GLU A 297 18.30 -11.35 -27.55
C GLU A 297 17.00 -12.08 -27.92
N SER A 298 16.38 -12.75 -26.93
CA SER A 298 15.10 -13.44 -27.13
C SER A 298 13.97 -12.48 -27.50
N ALA A 299 13.95 -11.26 -26.91
CA ALA A 299 12.96 -10.24 -27.21
C ALA A 299 13.15 -9.59 -28.61
N LEU A 300 14.40 -9.46 -29.08
CA LEU A 300 14.72 -8.96 -30.41
C LEU A 300 14.27 -9.93 -31.51
N HIS A 301 14.52 -11.22 -31.34
CA HIS A 301 14.31 -12.25 -32.36
C HIS A 301 12.90 -12.84 -32.39
N THR A 302 12.03 -12.53 -31.42
CA THR A 302 10.68 -13.09 -31.37
C THR A 302 9.73 -12.40 -32.37
N PRO A 303 9.01 -13.18 -33.22
CA PRO A 303 8.00 -12.60 -34.12
C PRO A 303 6.65 -12.33 -33.42
N TYR A 304 6.48 -12.71 -32.17
CA TYR A 304 5.21 -12.63 -31.44
C TYR A 304 5.17 -11.46 -30.47
N ASP A 305 4.40 -10.43 -30.78
CA ASP A 305 4.20 -9.25 -29.93
C ASP A 305 3.81 -9.60 -28.46
N SER A 306 2.97 -10.63 -28.30
CA SER A 306 2.54 -11.03 -26.96
C SER A 306 3.67 -11.60 -26.09
N LEU A 307 4.65 -12.28 -26.69
CA LEU A 307 5.85 -12.74 -26.00
C LEU A 307 6.83 -11.59 -25.79
N LYS A 308 7.02 -10.75 -26.81
CA LYS A 308 7.85 -9.54 -26.74
C LYS A 308 7.40 -8.63 -25.59
N LEU A 309 6.09 -8.37 -25.51
CA LEU A 309 5.48 -7.59 -24.44
C LEU A 309 5.77 -8.19 -23.06
N GLY A 310 5.63 -9.51 -22.92
CA GLY A 310 5.94 -10.21 -21.67
C GLY A 310 7.40 -10.08 -21.26
N MET A 311 8.35 -10.28 -22.17
CA MET A 311 9.79 -10.14 -21.92
C MET A 311 10.16 -8.70 -21.57
N LEU A 312 9.62 -7.72 -22.28
CA LEU A 312 9.81 -6.30 -21.95
C LEU A 312 9.23 -5.95 -20.58
N SER A 313 8.13 -6.59 -20.17
CA SER A 313 7.59 -6.43 -18.82
C SER A 313 8.57 -6.93 -17.75
N VAL A 314 9.31 -8.02 -17.97
CA VAL A 314 10.38 -8.49 -17.07
C VAL A 314 11.53 -7.49 -17.06
N LEU A 315 12.04 -7.11 -18.23
CA LEU A 315 13.15 -6.15 -18.37
C LEU A 315 12.81 -4.79 -17.76
N SER A 316 11.56 -4.31 -17.92
CA SER A 316 11.12 -3.06 -17.31
C SER A 316 11.04 -3.14 -15.78
N THR A 317 10.79 -4.31 -15.21
CA THR A 317 10.87 -4.54 -13.77
C THR A 317 12.33 -4.50 -13.30
N LEU A 318 13.21 -5.24 -13.95
CA LEU A 318 14.63 -5.30 -13.60
C LEU A 318 15.31 -3.93 -13.75
N SER A 319 14.96 -3.16 -14.81
CA SER A 319 15.52 -1.81 -15.02
C SER A 319 15.19 -0.82 -13.91
N GLY A 320 14.13 -1.04 -13.14
CA GLY A 320 13.76 -0.23 -11.98
C GLY A 320 14.44 -0.62 -10.67
N THR A 321 15.33 -1.62 -10.68
CA THR A 321 15.94 -2.23 -9.50
C THR A 321 17.46 -2.10 -9.52
N ILE A 322 18.11 -2.62 -8.48
CA ILE A 322 19.57 -2.66 -8.36
C ILE A 322 20.25 -3.46 -9.49
N ALA A 323 19.53 -4.40 -10.12
CA ALA A 323 20.04 -5.20 -11.24
C ALA A 323 20.57 -4.35 -12.37
N ILE A 324 19.95 -3.18 -12.64
CA ILE A 324 20.38 -2.26 -13.70
C ILE A 324 21.74 -1.64 -13.40
N LYS A 325 22.00 -1.27 -12.13
CA LYS A 325 23.29 -0.71 -11.73
C LYS A 325 24.40 -1.76 -11.89
N GLN A 326 24.14 -3.01 -11.52
CA GLN A 326 25.07 -4.12 -11.71
C GLN A 326 25.32 -4.42 -13.20
N TYR A 327 24.29 -4.34 -14.02
CA TYR A 327 24.38 -4.51 -15.47
C TYR A 327 25.36 -3.52 -16.11
N PHE A 328 25.33 -2.25 -15.71
CA PHE A 328 26.25 -1.22 -16.23
C PHE A 328 27.62 -1.24 -15.55
N SER A 329 27.71 -1.51 -14.24
CA SER A 329 28.99 -1.53 -13.49
C SER A 329 29.93 -2.65 -13.92
N SER A 330 29.43 -3.79 -14.38
CA SER A 330 30.26 -4.92 -14.86
C SER A 330 30.94 -4.67 -16.21
N ALA A 331 30.79 -3.48 -16.80
CA ALA A 331 31.40 -3.09 -18.07
C ALA A 331 32.76 -2.35 -17.94
N THR A 332 33.37 -2.28 -16.73
CA THR A 332 34.65 -1.62 -16.49
C THR A 332 35.83 -2.45 -17.00
N GLY A 333 36.09 -2.35 -18.29
CA GLY A 333 37.27 -2.85 -18.99
C GLY A 333 37.50 -2.08 -20.26
N THR A 334 38.45 -1.12 -20.21
CA THR A 334 39.23 -0.53 -21.34
C THR A 334 38.55 -0.42 -22.71
N ALA A 335 37.51 0.32 -22.85
CA ALA A 335 37.08 1.10 -24.00
C ALA A 335 35.84 1.86 -23.59
N ALA A 336 35.81 3.16 -23.82
CA ALA A 336 34.62 4.00 -23.63
C ALA A 336 33.47 3.49 -24.52
N THR A 337 32.79 2.45 -24.05
CA THR A 337 31.56 1.97 -24.64
C THR A 337 30.47 2.93 -24.21
N THR A 338 30.09 3.81 -25.13
CA THR A 338 28.91 4.69 -24.95
C THR A 338 27.72 3.84 -24.49
N ALA A 339 26.88 4.36 -23.62
CA ALA A 339 25.68 3.67 -23.12
C ALA A 339 24.82 3.04 -24.24
N ARG A 340 24.95 3.56 -25.48
CA ARG A 340 24.32 3.06 -26.71
C ARG A 340 24.76 1.66 -27.15
N SER A 341 25.90 1.14 -26.68
CA SER A 341 26.39 -0.18 -27.10
C SER A 341 25.74 -1.35 -26.39
N PHE A 342 24.92 -1.10 -25.35
CA PHE A 342 24.24 -2.17 -24.62
C PHE A 342 22.98 -2.65 -25.33
N ASP A 343 22.82 -3.96 -25.43
CA ASP A 343 21.65 -4.56 -26.09
C ASP A 343 20.32 -4.16 -25.48
N LEU A 344 20.28 -3.96 -24.16
CA LEU A 344 19.09 -3.49 -23.45
C LEU A 344 18.68 -2.08 -23.90
N VAL A 345 19.64 -1.18 -24.12
CA VAL A 345 19.38 0.19 -24.57
C VAL A 345 18.88 0.18 -26.01
N LYS A 346 19.55 -0.57 -26.89
CA LYS A 346 19.13 -0.72 -28.29
C LYS A 346 17.71 -1.27 -28.39
N LEU A 347 17.43 -2.36 -27.67
CA LEU A 347 16.10 -2.95 -27.62
C LEU A 347 15.04 -1.94 -27.14
N ALA A 348 15.35 -1.18 -26.10
CA ALA A 348 14.43 -0.19 -25.56
C ALA A 348 14.16 0.95 -26.57
N GLN A 349 15.19 1.46 -27.25
CA GLN A 349 15.05 2.49 -28.29
C GLN A 349 14.23 1.99 -29.48
N GLU A 350 14.48 0.78 -30.00
CA GLU A 350 13.68 0.16 -31.05
C GLU A 350 12.21 -0.03 -30.65
N CYS A 351 11.98 -0.39 -29.38
CA CYS A 351 10.63 -0.62 -28.88
C CYS A 351 9.85 0.67 -28.62
N CYS A 352 10.50 1.81 -28.33
CA CYS A 352 9.83 3.09 -28.05
C CYS A 352 8.87 3.53 -29.17
N TYR A 353 9.20 3.22 -30.40
CA TYR A 353 8.45 3.63 -31.60
C TYR A 353 7.63 2.47 -32.20
N HIS A 354 7.42 1.39 -31.44
CA HIS A 354 6.69 0.23 -31.91
C HIS A 354 5.18 0.51 -32.02
N ASN A 355 4.53 -0.01 -33.09
CA ASN A 355 3.09 0.17 -33.32
C ASN A 355 2.20 -0.32 -32.17
N ASN A 356 2.64 -1.35 -31.46
CA ASN A 356 1.96 -1.83 -30.26
C ASN A 356 2.29 -0.92 -29.07
N ARG A 357 1.29 -0.16 -28.60
CA ARG A 357 1.43 0.81 -27.51
C ARG A 357 1.97 0.20 -26.20
N GLY A 358 1.63 -1.05 -25.90
CA GLY A 358 2.13 -1.76 -24.71
C GLY A 358 3.64 -2.02 -24.80
N ILE A 359 4.12 -2.42 -25.98
CA ILE A 359 5.55 -2.61 -26.25
C ILE A 359 6.28 -1.27 -26.12
N ALA A 360 5.75 -0.22 -26.75
CA ALA A 360 6.31 1.12 -26.69
C ALA A 360 6.40 1.63 -25.23
N ALA A 361 5.35 1.45 -24.43
CA ALA A 361 5.34 1.87 -23.04
C ALA A 361 6.41 1.17 -22.19
N HIS A 362 6.64 -0.11 -22.39
CA HIS A 362 7.72 -0.82 -21.69
C HIS A 362 9.11 -0.38 -22.18
N GLY A 363 9.28 -0.11 -23.48
CA GLY A 363 10.51 0.47 -24.03
C GLY A 363 10.85 1.80 -23.38
N VAL A 364 9.90 2.72 -23.37
CA VAL A 364 10.06 4.05 -22.74
C VAL A 364 10.31 3.93 -21.24
N ARG A 365 9.61 3.00 -20.56
CA ARG A 365 9.83 2.76 -19.11
C ARG A 365 11.25 2.27 -18.82
N ILE A 366 11.82 1.41 -19.66
CA ILE A 366 13.20 0.95 -19.52
C ILE A 366 14.15 2.14 -19.68
N LEU A 367 13.99 2.97 -20.73
CA LEU A 367 14.81 4.18 -20.93
C LEU A 367 14.71 5.16 -19.77
N THR A 368 13.50 5.43 -19.28
CA THR A 368 13.26 6.29 -18.11
C THR A 368 13.96 5.74 -16.87
N ASN A 369 13.91 4.43 -16.65
CA ASN A 369 14.57 3.81 -15.51
C ASN A 369 16.09 3.90 -15.58
N ILE A 370 16.65 3.72 -16.77
CA ILE A 370 18.09 3.87 -17.03
C ILE A 370 18.52 5.32 -16.79
N SER A 371 17.82 6.28 -17.38
CA SER A 371 18.09 7.71 -17.22
C SER A 371 18.01 8.16 -15.74
N ALA A 372 17.10 7.57 -14.96
CA ALA A 372 16.97 7.87 -13.55
C ALA A 372 18.07 7.24 -12.67
N SER A 373 18.68 6.14 -13.12
CA SER A 373 19.63 5.36 -12.31
C SER A 373 21.09 5.69 -12.59
N CYS A 374 21.40 6.21 -13.79
CA CYS A 374 22.76 6.50 -14.25
C CYS A 374 22.97 8.02 -14.32
N GLN A 375 24.10 8.51 -13.80
CA GLN A 375 24.43 9.96 -13.76
C GLN A 375 25.41 10.40 -14.88
N GLU A 376 25.72 9.54 -15.82
CA GLU A 376 26.74 9.81 -16.85
C GLU A 376 26.26 10.85 -17.88
N LYS A 377 27.18 11.72 -18.32
CA LYS A 377 26.93 12.81 -19.32
C LYS A 377 26.58 12.27 -20.71
N ASP A 378 26.89 11.02 -21.02
CA ASP A 378 26.62 10.37 -22.30
C ASP A 378 25.15 9.94 -22.49
N LEU A 379 24.26 10.26 -21.54
CA LEU A 379 22.86 9.86 -21.55
C LEU A 379 21.89 10.87 -22.19
N LEU A 380 22.37 12.06 -22.57
CA LEU A 380 21.52 13.10 -23.20
C LEU A 380 20.65 12.59 -24.37
N PRO A 381 21.17 11.76 -25.32
CA PRO A 381 20.32 11.25 -26.38
C PRO A 381 19.24 10.27 -25.89
N LEU A 382 19.49 9.50 -24.81
CA LEU A 382 18.52 8.57 -24.25
C LEU A 382 17.39 9.31 -23.53
N GLU A 383 17.70 10.44 -22.90
CA GLU A 383 16.71 11.31 -22.25
C GLU A 383 15.74 11.90 -23.30
N GLN A 384 16.26 12.34 -24.44
CA GLN A 384 15.45 12.84 -25.54
C GLN A 384 14.53 11.75 -26.12
N ASP A 385 15.07 10.54 -26.38
CA ASP A 385 14.28 9.41 -26.87
C ASP A 385 13.17 9.03 -25.88
N ALA A 386 13.47 9.09 -24.56
CA ALA A 386 12.49 8.84 -23.52
C ALA A 386 11.38 9.91 -23.51
N VAL A 387 11.72 11.20 -23.60
CA VAL A 387 10.75 12.30 -23.64
C VAL A 387 9.84 12.19 -24.86
N PHE A 388 10.41 12.05 -26.05
CA PHE A 388 9.62 11.93 -27.29
C PHE A 388 8.71 10.70 -27.28
N GLY A 389 9.20 9.56 -26.77
CA GLY A 389 8.39 8.36 -26.60
C GLY A 389 7.25 8.56 -25.61
N LEU A 390 7.49 9.26 -24.49
CA LEU A 390 6.45 9.60 -23.50
C LEU A 390 5.40 10.54 -24.08
N GLU A 391 5.78 11.59 -24.78
CA GLU A 391 4.88 12.55 -25.43
C GLU A 391 4.03 11.87 -26.51
N SER A 392 4.64 11.04 -27.35
CA SER A 392 3.92 10.26 -28.37
C SER A 392 2.86 9.35 -27.74
N LEU A 393 3.21 8.60 -26.70
CA LEU A 393 2.27 7.73 -25.99
C LEU A 393 1.18 8.52 -25.28
N LEU A 394 1.51 9.68 -24.71
CA LEU A 394 0.53 10.56 -24.08
C LEU A 394 -0.55 10.97 -25.10
N VAL A 395 -0.16 11.45 -26.28
CA VAL A 395 -1.08 11.84 -27.35
C VAL A 395 -1.94 10.66 -27.81
N LEU A 396 -1.33 9.51 -28.09
CA LEU A 396 -2.03 8.32 -28.60
C LEU A 396 -2.98 7.69 -27.58
N CYS A 397 -2.66 7.74 -26.28
CA CYS A 397 -3.47 7.09 -25.24
C CYS A 397 -4.49 8.03 -24.60
N SER A 398 -4.31 9.35 -24.70
CA SER A 398 -5.23 10.34 -24.12
C SER A 398 -6.59 10.39 -24.83
N GLN A 399 -6.61 10.03 -26.13
CA GLN A 399 -7.81 10.04 -26.98
C GLN A 399 -8.55 8.68 -26.98
N ASP A 400 -7.94 7.62 -26.47
CA ASP A 400 -8.48 6.25 -26.51
C ASP A 400 -8.98 5.84 -25.14
N GLY A 401 -10.30 5.60 -25.03
CA GLY A 401 -10.95 5.16 -23.79
C GLY A 401 -10.83 3.66 -23.50
N SER A 402 -10.10 2.87 -24.30
CA SER A 402 -9.96 1.45 -24.08
C SER A 402 -9.19 1.14 -22.79
N PRO A 403 -9.52 0.04 -22.06
CA PRO A 403 -8.80 -0.35 -20.85
C PRO A 403 -7.29 -0.55 -21.09
N GLY A 404 -6.92 -1.02 -22.28
CA GLY A 404 -5.51 -1.18 -22.67
C GLY A 404 -4.77 0.16 -22.82
N ALA A 405 -5.41 1.17 -23.42
CA ALA A 405 -4.85 2.50 -23.51
C ALA A 405 -4.71 3.18 -22.16
N GLN A 406 -5.70 3.01 -21.26
CA GLN A 406 -5.62 3.53 -19.89
C GLN A 406 -4.49 2.89 -19.08
N ALA A 407 -4.26 1.58 -19.22
CA ALA A 407 -3.15 0.89 -18.57
C ALA A 407 -1.80 1.41 -19.10
N THR A 408 -1.68 1.61 -20.41
CA THR A 408 -0.50 2.20 -21.04
C THR A 408 -0.27 3.63 -20.58
N LEU A 409 -1.33 4.45 -20.54
CA LEU A 409 -1.26 5.84 -20.07
C LEU A 409 -0.77 5.92 -18.61
N LYS A 410 -1.23 5.04 -17.71
CA LYS A 410 -0.72 4.97 -16.33
C LYS A 410 0.79 4.72 -16.28
N ILE A 411 1.30 3.82 -17.11
CA ILE A 411 2.74 3.57 -17.21
C ILE A 411 3.47 4.83 -17.68
N THR A 412 2.98 5.46 -18.74
CA THR A 412 3.55 6.68 -19.32
C THR A 412 3.63 7.82 -18.30
N LEU A 413 2.52 8.11 -17.60
CA LEU A 413 2.45 9.16 -16.59
C LEU A 413 3.36 8.87 -15.38
N THR A 414 3.44 7.61 -14.95
CA THR A 414 4.38 7.20 -13.87
C THR A 414 5.83 7.44 -14.30
N CYS A 415 6.16 7.17 -15.56
CA CYS A 415 7.49 7.43 -16.11
C CYS A 415 7.79 8.94 -16.19
N MET A 416 6.81 9.77 -16.57
CA MET A 416 6.95 11.23 -16.59
C MET A 416 7.28 11.78 -15.20
N VAL A 417 6.54 11.37 -14.16
CA VAL A 417 6.83 11.76 -12.75
C VAL A 417 8.24 11.34 -12.35
N LYS A 418 8.65 10.11 -12.68
CA LYS A 418 9.98 9.59 -12.33
C LYS A 418 11.09 10.35 -13.08
N LEU A 419 10.88 10.65 -14.36
CA LEU A 419 11.84 11.39 -15.18
C LEU A 419 12.04 12.81 -14.65
N VAL A 420 10.95 13.52 -14.36
CA VAL A 420 10.97 14.88 -13.80
C VAL A 420 11.69 14.91 -12.44
N LYS A 421 11.45 13.92 -11.58
CA LYS A 421 12.14 13.81 -10.30
C LYS A 421 13.65 13.63 -10.44
N SER A 422 14.09 12.82 -11.42
CA SER A 422 15.51 12.53 -11.63
C SER A 422 16.21 13.57 -12.51
N ARG A 423 15.48 14.26 -13.39
CA ARG A 423 15.95 15.24 -14.35
C ARG A 423 15.09 16.51 -14.36
N PRO A 424 15.26 17.40 -13.36
CA PRO A 424 14.42 18.60 -13.23
C PRO A 424 14.42 19.53 -14.43
N HIS A 425 15.49 19.56 -15.25
CA HIS A 425 15.58 20.40 -16.45
C HIS A 425 14.57 20.03 -17.55
N LEU A 426 14.02 18.81 -17.54
CA LEU A 426 13.01 18.35 -18.49
C LEU A 426 11.58 18.65 -18.01
N SER A 427 11.42 19.18 -16.81
CA SER A 427 10.12 19.33 -16.17
C SER A 427 9.18 20.26 -16.91
N GLN A 428 9.68 21.35 -17.46
CA GLN A 428 8.85 22.33 -18.16
C GLN A 428 8.24 21.76 -19.44
N SER A 429 9.05 21.07 -20.28
CA SER A 429 8.55 20.40 -21.51
C SER A 429 7.47 19.36 -21.19
N VAL A 430 7.69 18.54 -20.15
CA VAL A 430 6.72 17.52 -19.74
C VAL A 430 5.41 18.15 -19.24
N VAL A 431 5.49 19.23 -18.47
CA VAL A 431 4.29 19.92 -17.96
C VAL A 431 3.51 20.58 -19.10
N GLU A 432 4.17 21.26 -20.02
CA GLU A 432 3.55 21.88 -21.20
C GLU A 432 2.83 20.85 -22.07
N SER A 433 3.47 19.68 -22.30
CA SER A 433 2.87 18.57 -23.04
C SER A 433 1.61 18.03 -22.33
N LEU A 434 1.66 17.90 -20.99
CA LEU A 434 0.50 17.45 -20.20
C LEU A 434 -0.65 18.45 -20.24
N LEU A 435 -0.38 19.75 -20.09
CA LEU A 435 -1.40 20.81 -20.12
C LEU A 435 -2.06 20.90 -21.49
N THR A 436 -1.28 20.85 -22.57
CA THR A 436 -1.79 20.86 -23.95
C THR A 436 -2.74 19.67 -24.19
N GLN A 437 -2.35 18.47 -23.76
CA GLN A 437 -3.20 17.29 -23.95
C GLN A 437 -4.42 17.26 -23.00
N LEU A 438 -4.34 17.90 -21.83
CA LEU A 438 -5.42 17.96 -20.86
C LEU A 438 -6.70 18.60 -21.44
N HIS A 439 -6.57 19.56 -22.34
CA HIS A 439 -7.72 20.22 -22.97
C HIS A 439 -8.48 19.31 -23.96
N SER A 440 -7.76 18.42 -24.65
CA SER A 440 -8.32 17.60 -25.73
C SER A 440 -8.61 16.14 -25.32
N ALA A 441 -8.09 15.67 -24.18
CA ALA A 441 -8.16 14.28 -23.73
C ALA A 441 -9.57 13.86 -23.27
N GLN A 442 -9.81 12.55 -23.22
CA GLN A 442 -11.03 11.99 -22.59
C GLN A 442 -11.01 12.16 -21.07
N ASP A 443 -12.19 12.26 -20.44
CA ASP A 443 -12.33 12.54 -19.01
C ASP A 443 -11.56 11.56 -18.10
N ALA A 444 -11.56 10.27 -18.42
CA ALA A 444 -10.79 9.27 -17.68
C ALA A 444 -9.27 9.50 -17.80
N ALA A 445 -8.79 9.91 -18.96
CA ALA A 445 -7.38 10.27 -19.18
C ALA A 445 -7.03 11.58 -18.46
N ARG A 446 -7.92 12.58 -18.48
CA ARG A 446 -7.76 13.85 -17.77
C ARG A 446 -7.55 13.64 -16.26
N ILE A 447 -8.32 12.74 -15.64
CA ILE A 447 -8.16 12.40 -14.21
C ILE A 447 -6.75 11.87 -13.93
N LEU A 448 -6.26 10.94 -14.75
CA LEU A 448 -4.90 10.38 -14.60
C LEU A 448 -3.82 11.46 -14.81
N MET A 449 -4.02 12.35 -15.77
CA MET A 449 -3.11 13.46 -16.05
C MET A 449 -3.10 14.48 -14.90
N CYS A 450 -4.25 14.77 -14.29
CA CYS A 450 -4.33 15.60 -13.10
C CYS A 450 -3.53 14.98 -11.93
N HIS A 451 -3.64 13.67 -11.72
CA HIS A 451 -2.83 13.00 -10.69
C HIS A 451 -1.31 13.11 -10.97
N CYS A 452 -0.92 13.02 -12.23
CA CYS A 452 0.46 13.20 -12.65
C CYS A 452 0.94 14.63 -12.39
N LEU A 453 0.18 15.65 -12.82
CA LEU A 453 0.48 17.06 -12.59
C LEU A 453 0.56 17.40 -11.09
N ALA A 454 -0.35 16.87 -10.28
CA ALA A 454 -0.29 17.02 -8.82
C ALA A 454 1.00 16.43 -8.24
N ALA A 455 1.40 15.22 -8.69
CA ALA A 455 2.64 14.60 -8.25
C ALA A 455 3.90 15.38 -8.67
N ILE A 456 3.91 15.98 -9.86
CA ILE A 456 4.99 16.85 -10.34
C ILE A 456 5.03 18.15 -9.52
N ALA A 457 3.89 18.81 -9.34
CA ALA A 457 3.80 20.05 -8.58
C ALA A 457 4.24 19.91 -7.12
N MET A 458 3.96 18.74 -6.48
CA MET A 458 4.47 18.42 -5.14
C MET A 458 6.00 18.30 -5.09
N GLN A 459 6.63 17.82 -6.16
CA GLN A 459 8.08 17.63 -6.22
C GLN A 459 8.83 18.92 -6.62
N LEU A 460 8.24 19.71 -7.50
CA LEU A 460 8.80 20.93 -8.06
C LEU A 460 7.82 22.10 -7.93
N PRO A 461 7.72 22.70 -6.74
CA PRO A 461 6.77 23.78 -6.50
C PRO A 461 6.97 25.02 -7.40
N VAL A 462 8.17 25.25 -7.90
CA VAL A 462 8.50 26.41 -8.78
C VAL A 462 7.70 26.40 -10.08
N LEU A 463 7.31 25.23 -10.59
CA LEU A 463 6.52 25.11 -11.83
C LEU A 463 5.01 25.33 -11.61
N ALA A 464 4.59 25.32 -10.37
CA ALA A 464 3.19 25.27 -10.01
C ALA A 464 2.42 26.55 -10.38
N ASP A 465 3.05 27.73 -10.23
CA ASP A 465 2.40 29.00 -10.53
C ASP A 465 2.08 29.17 -12.03
N GLY A 466 2.91 28.61 -12.91
CA GLY A 466 2.69 28.67 -14.35
C GLY A 466 1.50 27.83 -14.85
N MET A 467 1.07 26.84 -14.07
CA MET A 467 -0.04 25.95 -14.45
C MET A 467 -1.42 26.48 -14.04
N LEU A 468 -1.50 27.41 -13.10
CA LEU A 468 -2.76 27.83 -12.46
C LEU A 468 -3.76 28.44 -13.44
N GLY A 469 -3.32 29.24 -14.41
CA GLY A 469 -4.18 29.89 -15.40
C GLY A 469 -4.97 28.88 -16.21
N ASP A 470 -4.28 27.96 -16.88
CA ASP A 470 -4.88 26.94 -17.73
C ASP A 470 -5.81 25.99 -16.95
N LEU A 471 -5.40 25.61 -15.73
CA LEU A 471 -6.18 24.75 -14.86
C LEU A 471 -7.47 25.43 -14.39
N MET A 472 -7.44 26.74 -14.09
CA MET A 472 -8.61 27.50 -13.67
C MET A 472 -9.61 27.66 -14.82
N ASP A 473 -9.16 27.90 -16.03
CA ASP A 473 -10.02 28.03 -17.19
C ASP A 473 -10.69 26.68 -17.52
N LEU A 474 -9.94 25.59 -17.44
CA LEU A 474 -10.51 24.25 -17.60
C LEU A 474 -11.52 23.92 -16.49
N TYR A 475 -11.23 24.29 -15.24
CA TYR A 475 -12.12 24.10 -14.11
C TYR A 475 -13.46 24.82 -14.29
N LYS A 476 -13.46 26.08 -14.78
CA LYS A 476 -14.66 26.86 -15.11
C LYS A 476 -15.50 26.20 -16.21
N VAL A 477 -14.85 25.70 -17.28
CA VAL A 477 -15.53 25.02 -18.39
C VAL A 477 -16.22 23.73 -17.96
N ILE A 478 -15.52 22.90 -17.17
CA ILE A 478 -16.04 21.62 -16.72
C ILE A 478 -17.16 21.81 -15.68
N GLY A 479 -17.01 22.75 -14.75
CA GLY A 479 -17.99 23.05 -13.73
C GLY A 479 -19.36 23.48 -14.29
N ARG A 480 -19.38 24.24 -15.40
CA ARG A 480 -20.61 24.61 -16.09
C ARG A 480 -21.40 23.46 -16.72
N SER A 481 -20.72 22.35 -17.02
CA SER A 481 -21.29 21.15 -17.65
C SER A 481 -21.31 19.94 -16.75
N ALA A 482 -21.38 20.13 -15.43
CA ALA A 482 -21.24 19.09 -14.43
C ALA A 482 -22.35 18.05 -14.50
N THR A 483 -22.06 16.95 -15.22
CA THR A 483 -22.80 15.70 -15.13
C THR A 483 -22.12 14.80 -14.05
N ASP A 484 -22.84 13.81 -13.52
CA ASP A 484 -22.31 12.89 -12.50
C ASP A 484 -20.92 12.28 -12.87
N LYS A 485 -20.69 12.03 -14.15
CA LYS A 485 -19.41 11.51 -14.66
C LYS A 485 -18.24 12.51 -14.59
N LYS A 486 -18.51 13.81 -14.50
CA LYS A 486 -17.48 14.87 -14.46
C LYS A 486 -17.10 15.29 -13.03
N GLN A 487 -17.82 14.81 -12.01
CA GLN A 487 -17.56 15.17 -10.61
C GLN A 487 -16.16 14.73 -10.16
N GLU A 488 -15.73 13.55 -10.58
CA GLU A 488 -14.39 13.04 -10.24
C GLU A 488 -13.28 13.88 -10.88
N LEU A 489 -13.50 14.34 -12.10
CA LEU A 489 -12.57 15.25 -12.78
C LEU A 489 -12.48 16.60 -12.07
N LEU A 490 -13.60 17.15 -11.59
CA LEU A 490 -13.60 18.38 -10.79
C LEU A 490 -12.77 18.23 -9.50
N VAL A 491 -12.93 17.12 -8.80
CA VAL A 491 -12.11 16.82 -7.60
C VAL A 491 -10.63 16.74 -7.95
N SER A 492 -10.28 16.07 -9.05
CA SER A 492 -8.89 15.92 -9.47
C SER A 492 -8.26 17.24 -9.89
N LEU A 493 -8.98 18.07 -10.64
CA LEU A 493 -8.53 19.43 -11.01
C LEU A 493 -8.36 20.33 -9.78
N ALA A 494 -9.35 20.33 -8.86
CA ALA A 494 -9.23 21.06 -7.61
C ALA A 494 -7.99 20.63 -6.82
N THR A 495 -7.67 19.34 -6.82
CA THR A 495 -6.46 18.82 -6.16
C THR A 495 -5.19 19.42 -6.77
N VAL A 496 -5.08 19.48 -8.09
CA VAL A 496 -3.92 20.10 -8.77
C VAL A 496 -3.84 21.59 -8.44
N ILE A 497 -4.96 22.30 -8.48
CA ILE A 497 -5.03 23.74 -8.14
C ILE A 497 -4.54 23.98 -6.70
N PHE A 498 -4.99 23.14 -5.75
CA PHE A 498 -4.56 23.25 -4.35
C PHE A 498 -3.07 22.98 -4.15
N VAL A 499 -2.51 22.00 -4.84
CA VAL A 499 -1.07 21.70 -4.81
C VAL A 499 -0.27 22.84 -5.45
N SER A 500 -0.77 23.39 -6.55
CA SER A 500 -0.09 24.45 -7.29
C SER A 500 -0.10 25.80 -6.55
N SER A 501 -0.98 25.99 -5.60
CA SER A 501 -1.05 27.22 -4.80
C SER A 501 -0.07 27.16 -3.62
N GLN A 502 1.17 27.56 -3.81
CA GLN A 502 2.20 27.59 -2.76
C GLN A 502 1.92 28.59 -1.63
N LYS A 503 1.21 29.67 -1.96
CA LYS A 503 0.72 30.69 -1.02
C LYS A 503 -0.78 30.49 -0.82
N ALA A 504 -1.35 31.14 0.17
CA ALA A 504 -2.79 31.12 0.37
C ALA A 504 -3.54 31.33 -0.96
N LEU A 505 -4.58 30.53 -1.23
CA LEU A 505 -5.43 30.66 -2.40
C LEU A 505 -5.94 32.09 -2.56
N SER A 506 -5.84 32.66 -3.76
CA SER A 506 -6.41 33.98 -4.03
C SER A 506 -7.92 33.96 -3.82
N SER A 507 -8.49 35.12 -3.45
CA SER A 507 -9.93 35.27 -3.26
C SER A 507 -10.72 34.94 -4.52
N GLU A 508 -10.16 35.18 -5.69
CA GLU A 508 -10.77 34.86 -6.99
C GLU A 508 -10.91 33.35 -7.20
N ILE A 509 -9.85 32.58 -6.92
CA ILE A 509 -9.86 31.11 -7.03
C ILE A 509 -10.90 30.51 -6.09
N LYS A 510 -10.93 30.98 -4.83
CA LYS A 510 -11.92 30.53 -3.83
C LYS A 510 -13.36 30.79 -4.30
N THR A 511 -13.61 31.98 -4.85
CA THR A 511 -14.94 32.37 -5.35
C THR A 511 -15.36 31.48 -6.52
N VAL A 512 -14.46 31.22 -7.47
CA VAL A 512 -14.74 30.34 -8.62
C VAL A 512 -15.05 28.91 -8.17
N ILE A 513 -14.24 28.33 -7.25
CA ILE A 513 -14.48 26.98 -6.75
C ILE A 513 -15.84 26.89 -6.06
N LYS A 514 -16.20 27.87 -5.21
CA LYS A 514 -17.51 27.89 -4.53
C LYS A 514 -18.67 28.00 -5.53
N GLN A 515 -18.59 28.92 -6.47
CA GLN A 515 -19.64 29.09 -7.49
C GLN A 515 -19.88 27.82 -8.33
N GLN A 516 -18.79 27.10 -8.66
CA GLN A 516 -18.94 25.85 -9.40
C GLN A 516 -19.55 24.74 -8.53
N LEU A 517 -19.27 24.72 -7.23
CA LEU A 517 -19.85 23.76 -6.28
C LEU A 517 -21.33 24.03 -6.01
N GLU A 518 -21.79 25.26 -6.06
CA GLU A 518 -23.23 25.62 -5.98
C GLU A 518 -24.02 25.02 -7.15
N ASN A 519 -23.39 24.90 -8.32
CA ASN A 519 -24.01 24.28 -9.50
C ASN A 519 -24.03 22.71 -9.41
N VAL A 520 -23.25 22.12 -8.51
CA VAL A 520 -23.19 20.67 -8.31
C VAL A 520 -24.14 20.29 -7.17
N SER A 521 -25.18 19.56 -7.49
CA SER A 521 -26.22 19.13 -6.52
C SER A 521 -25.74 18.07 -5.51
N ASN A 522 -24.52 17.53 -5.67
CA ASN A 522 -24.00 16.42 -4.89
C ASN A 522 -23.02 16.90 -3.80
N GLY A 523 -23.46 16.87 -2.54
CA GLY A 523 -22.65 17.22 -1.36
C GLY A 523 -21.38 16.36 -1.21
N TRP A 524 -21.37 15.14 -1.75
CA TRP A 524 -20.19 14.26 -1.74
C TRP A 524 -19.00 14.85 -2.52
N THR A 525 -19.26 15.49 -3.65
CA THR A 525 -18.22 16.17 -4.43
C THR A 525 -17.61 17.33 -3.65
N ALA A 526 -18.46 18.16 -3.01
CA ALA A 526 -17.99 19.23 -2.15
C ALA A 526 -17.16 18.71 -0.95
N TYR A 527 -17.58 17.62 -0.33
CA TYR A 527 -16.83 16.93 0.73
C TYR A 527 -15.45 16.47 0.24
N ARG A 528 -15.38 15.80 -0.91
CA ARG A 528 -14.10 15.35 -1.49
C ARG A 528 -13.16 16.51 -1.80
N ILE A 529 -13.68 17.63 -2.32
CA ILE A 529 -12.87 18.83 -2.59
C ILE A 529 -12.41 19.47 -1.29
N ALA A 530 -13.28 19.60 -0.28
CA ALA A 530 -12.90 20.11 1.05
C ALA A 530 -11.79 19.26 1.68
N ARG A 531 -11.90 17.95 1.56
CA ARG A 531 -10.88 17.00 2.04
C ARG A 531 -9.54 17.16 1.31
N GLN A 532 -9.55 17.38 -0.01
CA GLN A 532 -8.32 17.65 -0.76
C GLN A 532 -7.73 19.02 -0.38
N ALA A 533 -8.56 20.05 -0.19
CA ALA A 533 -8.10 21.34 0.29
C ALA A 533 -7.37 21.22 1.65
N SER A 534 -7.95 20.50 2.62
CA SER A 534 -7.31 20.21 3.89
C SER A 534 -5.97 19.47 3.72
N ARG A 535 -5.92 18.44 2.86
CA ARG A 535 -4.69 17.65 2.60
C ARG A 535 -3.56 18.47 2.00
N MET A 536 -3.90 19.49 1.23
CA MET A 536 -2.93 20.36 0.55
C MET A 536 -2.65 21.66 1.30
N GLY A 537 -3.05 21.75 2.58
CA GLY A 537 -2.75 22.90 3.43
C GLY A 537 -3.66 24.12 3.23
N ASN A 538 -4.67 24.04 2.36
CA ASN A 538 -5.65 25.11 2.14
C ASN A 538 -6.80 25.04 3.17
N HIS A 539 -6.44 25.19 4.45
CA HIS A 539 -7.32 24.94 5.58
C HIS A 539 -8.50 25.92 5.68
N ASP A 540 -8.29 27.16 5.25
CA ASP A 540 -9.33 28.20 5.18
C ASP A 540 -10.46 27.80 4.21
N MET A 541 -10.11 27.38 2.99
CA MET A 541 -11.07 26.89 2.01
C MET A 541 -11.78 25.62 2.50
N ALA A 542 -11.03 24.68 3.09
CA ALA A 542 -11.60 23.46 3.64
C ALA A 542 -12.63 23.74 4.74
N ARG A 543 -12.30 24.64 5.67
CA ARG A 543 -13.19 25.05 6.75
C ARG A 543 -14.51 25.61 6.23
N GLU A 544 -14.44 26.51 5.22
CA GLU A 544 -15.63 27.12 4.62
C GLU A 544 -16.51 26.09 3.92
N LEU A 545 -15.92 25.14 3.20
CA LEU A 545 -16.66 24.06 2.54
C LEU A 545 -17.30 23.10 3.54
N TYR A 546 -16.59 22.69 4.61
CA TYR A 546 -17.20 21.89 5.66
C TYR A 546 -18.33 22.61 6.36
N GLN A 547 -18.21 23.93 6.59
CA GLN A 547 -19.27 24.75 7.17
C GLN A 547 -20.52 24.78 6.27
N SER A 548 -20.35 24.90 4.95
CA SER A 548 -21.49 24.87 4.01
C SER A 548 -22.18 23.50 3.98
N LEU A 549 -21.41 22.40 4.10
CA LEU A 549 -21.95 21.05 4.13
C LEU A 549 -22.75 20.74 5.41
N LEU A 550 -22.38 21.32 6.55
CA LEU A 550 -23.10 21.13 7.81
C LEU A 550 -24.56 21.50 7.73
N THR A 551 -24.94 22.47 6.88
CA THR A 551 -26.33 22.90 6.68
C THR A 551 -27.16 21.94 5.83
N GLN A 552 -26.50 21.02 5.10
CA GLN A 552 -27.13 20.10 4.13
C GLN A 552 -27.25 18.66 4.65
N VAL A 553 -26.56 18.33 5.76
CA VAL A 553 -26.51 16.97 6.28
C VAL A 553 -27.64 16.69 7.25
N ALA A 554 -28.39 15.62 7.00
CA ALA A 554 -29.51 15.19 7.84
C ALA A 554 -29.10 14.15 8.91
N SER A 555 -27.94 13.50 8.78
CA SER A 555 -27.45 12.50 9.73
C SER A 555 -26.65 13.16 10.85
N GLU A 556 -27.04 12.91 12.10
CA GLU A 556 -26.33 13.39 13.29
C GLU A 556 -24.86 12.96 13.32
N HIS A 557 -24.58 11.78 12.92
CA HIS A 557 -23.23 11.13 12.83
C HIS A 557 -22.35 11.86 11.83
N PHE A 558 -22.83 12.13 10.58
CA PHE A 558 -22.10 12.92 9.60
C PHE A 558 -22.00 14.39 10.00
N TYR A 559 -22.98 14.94 10.71
CA TYR A 559 -22.88 16.28 11.28
C TYR A 559 -21.68 16.40 12.23
N PHE A 560 -21.56 15.51 13.20
CA PHE A 560 -20.42 15.52 14.12
C PHE A 560 -19.08 15.25 13.42
N TRP A 561 -19.08 14.35 12.43
CA TRP A 561 -17.90 14.12 11.60
C TRP A 561 -17.44 15.38 10.87
N LEU A 562 -18.33 16.05 10.14
CA LEU A 562 -18.01 17.28 9.41
C LEU A 562 -17.63 18.42 10.35
N ASN A 563 -18.29 18.53 11.50
CA ASN A 563 -17.94 19.53 12.50
C ASN A 563 -16.53 19.29 13.07
N SER A 564 -16.14 18.05 13.29
CA SER A 564 -14.78 17.73 13.71
C SER A 564 -13.74 18.15 12.66
N LEU A 565 -13.99 17.86 11.38
CA LEU A 565 -13.09 18.24 10.28
C LEU A 565 -12.99 19.77 10.11
N LYS A 566 -14.10 20.49 10.30
CA LYS A 566 -14.14 21.96 10.29
C LYS A 566 -13.27 22.54 11.41
N GLU A 567 -13.41 22.03 12.63
CA GLU A 567 -12.63 22.50 13.78
C GLU A 567 -11.12 22.15 13.63
N PHE A 568 -10.78 20.98 13.10
CA PHE A 568 -9.38 20.63 12.80
C PHE A 568 -8.78 21.52 11.70
N SER A 569 -9.54 21.81 10.64
CA SER A 569 -9.11 22.75 9.61
C SER A 569 -8.89 24.16 10.18
N HIS A 570 -9.74 24.61 11.11
CA HIS A 570 -9.56 25.87 11.80
C HIS A 570 -8.29 25.87 12.68
N ALA A 571 -8.05 24.80 13.40
CA ALA A 571 -6.85 24.67 14.24
C ALA A 571 -5.57 24.74 13.40
N GLU A 572 -5.49 24.01 12.29
CA GLU A 572 -4.35 24.06 11.38
C GLU A 572 -4.19 25.42 10.69
N GLN A 573 -5.30 26.10 10.37
CA GLN A 573 -5.27 27.47 9.86
C GLN A 573 -4.61 28.44 10.86
N CYS A 574 -4.91 28.31 12.16
CA CYS A 574 -4.26 29.12 13.19
C CYS A 574 -2.75 28.87 13.24
N LEU A 575 -2.31 27.62 13.03
CA LEU A 575 -0.90 27.25 13.04
C LEU A 575 -0.13 27.73 11.80
N THR A 576 -0.79 27.95 10.66
CA THR A 576 -0.12 28.52 9.47
C THR A 576 0.31 29.99 9.64
N GLY A 577 -0.22 30.68 10.63
CA GLY A 577 0.13 32.08 10.96
C GLY A 577 1.33 32.25 11.88
N LEU A 578 2.08 31.16 12.19
CA LEU A 578 3.24 31.22 13.04
C LEU A 578 4.36 32.04 12.38
N GLN A 579 4.83 33.08 13.06
CA GLN A 579 5.98 33.88 12.66
C GLN A 579 7.20 33.49 13.48
N GLU A 580 8.35 33.33 12.84
CA GLU A 580 9.57 32.77 13.43
C GLU A 580 10.14 33.58 14.60
N ASP A 581 9.91 34.90 14.65
CA ASP A 581 10.57 35.79 15.64
C ASP A 581 9.66 36.26 16.80
N ASN A 582 8.39 35.85 16.85
CA ASN A 582 7.47 36.36 17.87
C ASN A 582 6.85 35.23 18.73
N TYR A 583 7.53 34.94 19.86
CA TYR A 583 7.07 33.89 20.81
C TYR A 583 5.65 34.13 21.35
N SER A 584 5.27 35.37 21.60
CA SER A 584 3.94 35.69 22.11
C SER A 584 2.86 35.41 21.09
N SER A 585 3.11 35.77 19.83
CA SER A 585 2.21 35.42 18.70
C SER A 585 2.10 33.92 18.51
N ALA A 586 3.20 33.18 18.54
CA ALA A 586 3.25 31.75 18.42
C ALA A 586 2.43 31.05 19.53
N LEU A 587 2.60 31.46 20.78
CA LEU A 587 1.82 30.92 21.90
C LEU A 587 0.30 31.21 21.76
N SER A 588 -0.06 32.39 21.29
CA SER A 588 -1.48 32.75 21.01
C SER A 588 -2.07 31.87 19.92
N CYS A 589 -1.34 31.66 18.82
CA CYS A 589 -1.78 30.77 17.72
C CYS A 589 -1.94 29.32 18.20
N ILE A 590 -1.00 28.81 18.99
CA ILE A 590 -1.08 27.44 19.55
C ILE A 590 -2.27 27.34 20.52
N ALA A 591 -2.52 28.33 21.37
CA ALA A 591 -3.65 28.33 22.30
C ALA A 591 -5.00 28.28 21.56
N GLU A 592 -5.14 29.07 20.48
CA GLU A 592 -6.38 29.05 19.68
C GLU A 592 -6.53 27.73 18.91
N ALA A 593 -5.44 27.19 18.36
CA ALA A 593 -5.45 25.88 17.74
C ALA A 593 -5.87 24.77 18.72
N LEU A 594 -5.34 24.79 19.94
CA LEU A 594 -5.71 23.82 20.99
C LEU A 594 -7.20 23.88 21.34
N LYS A 595 -7.80 25.09 21.44
CA LYS A 595 -9.25 25.22 21.65
C LYS A 595 -10.05 24.54 20.54
N SER A 596 -9.64 24.75 19.29
CA SER A 596 -10.30 24.16 18.13
C SER A 596 -10.10 22.63 18.08
N TYR A 597 -8.91 22.15 18.41
CA TYR A 597 -8.67 20.71 18.53
C TYR A 597 -9.51 20.05 19.62
N HIS A 598 -9.68 20.68 20.78
CA HIS A 598 -10.55 20.19 21.84
C HIS A 598 -12.02 20.12 21.44
N LYS A 599 -12.52 21.12 20.70
CA LYS A 599 -13.87 21.08 20.11
C LYS A 599 -13.99 19.99 19.06
N GLY A 600 -12.98 19.88 18.21
CA GLY A 600 -12.92 18.87 17.15
C GLY A 600 -12.92 17.44 17.68
N ILE A 601 -12.14 17.14 18.73
CA ILE A 601 -12.09 15.78 19.31
C ILE A 601 -13.39 15.43 20.04
N ALA A 602 -14.05 16.39 20.67
CA ALA A 602 -15.36 16.17 21.26
C ALA A 602 -16.39 15.77 20.19
N SER A 603 -16.41 16.49 19.08
CA SER A 603 -17.26 16.15 17.90
C SER A 603 -16.88 14.81 17.30
N LEU A 604 -15.58 14.51 17.16
CA LEU A 604 -15.11 13.24 16.62
C LEU A 604 -15.52 12.04 17.49
N THR A 605 -15.47 12.22 18.80
CA THR A 605 -15.94 11.19 19.76
C THR A 605 -17.44 10.98 19.66
N ALA A 606 -18.23 12.05 19.48
CA ALA A 606 -19.67 11.97 19.24
C ALA A 606 -20.01 11.30 17.90
N ALA A 607 -19.13 11.44 16.89
CA ALA A 607 -19.25 10.77 15.61
C ALA A 607 -18.89 9.27 15.66
N SER A 608 -18.27 8.78 16.71
CA SER A 608 -17.88 7.38 16.87
C SER A 608 -19.08 6.48 17.15
N THR A 609 -19.10 5.30 16.50
CA THR A 609 -20.12 4.27 16.73
C THR A 609 -19.49 2.94 17.07
N PRO A 610 -20.25 2.00 17.64
CA PRO A 610 -19.76 0.63 17.83
C PRO A 610 -19.35 -0.08 16.53
N LEU A 611 -19.95 0.30 15.40
CA LEU A 611 -19.61 -0.22 14.06
C LEU A 611 -18.38 0.46 13.47
N ASN A 612 -18.16 1.72 13.82
CA ASN A 612 -17.01 2.51 13.37
C ASN A 612 -16.43 3.30 14.54
N PRO A 613 -15.57 2.69 15.36
CA PRO A 613 -15.13 3.24 16.63
C PRO A 613 -14.16 4.43 16.51
N LEU A 614 -13.67 4.76 15.33
CA LEU A 614 -12.73 5.87 15.07
C LEU A 614 -11.55 5.94 16.06
N SER A 615 -11.12 4.79 16.59
CA SER A 615 -10.12 4.67 17.68
C SER A 615 -8.77 5.25 17.27
N PHE A 616 -8.33 4.95 16.03
CA PHE A 616 -7.08 5.47 15.48
C PHE A 616 -7.13 7.00 15.36
N GLN A 617 -8.21 7.52 14.77
CA GLN A 617 -8.39 8.96 14.55
C GLN A 617 -8.41 9.73 15.88
N CYS A 618 -9.16 9.21 16.85
CA CYS A 618 -9.22 9.79 18.21
C CYS A 618 -7.85 9.72 18.90
N GLY A 619 -7.15 8.60 18.79
CA GLY A 619 -5.80 8.42 19.35
C GLY A 619 -4.79 9.40 18.74
N PHE A 620 -4.80 9.53 17.42
CA PHE A 620 -3.91 10.44 16.72
C PHE A 620 -4.16 11.92 17.08
N VAL A 621 -5.42 12.34 17.12
CA VAL A 621 -5.77 13.73 17.50
C VAL A 621 -5.38 14.05 18.94
N LYS A 622 -5.54 13.09 19.88
CA LYS A 622 -5.05 13.26 21.26
C LYS A 622 -3.54 13.48 21.30
N LEU A 623 -2.78 12.65 20.57
CA LEU A 623 -1.34 12.81 20.48
C LEU A 623 -0.94 14.16 19.84
N ARG A 624 -1.69 14.64 18.85
CA ARG A 624 -1.48 15.98 18.26
C ARG A 624 -1.71 17.10 19.28
N ILE A 625 -2.75 17.00 20.10
CA ILE A 625 -3.04 17.96 21.18
C ILE A 625 -1.87 17.97 22.18
N ASP A 626 -1.47 16.80 22.67
CA ASP A 626 -0.38 16.65 23.64
C ASP A 626 0.94 17.19 23.06
N LEU A 627 1.22 16.95 21.78
CA LEU A 627 2.37 17.46 21.08
C LEU A 627 2.39 19.01 21.02
N LEU A 628 1.24 19.63 20.71
CA LEU A 628 1.13 21.09 20.69
C LEU A 628 1.28 21.71 22.10
N GLN A 629 0.82 21.01 23.14
CA GLN A 629 1.04 21.42 24.54
C GLN A 629 2.52 21.35 24.90
N ALA A 630 3.21 20.26 24.53
CA ALA A 630 4.65 20.12 24.75
C ALA A 630 5.45 21.22 24.02
N PHE A 631 5.09 21.57 22.78
CA PHE A 631 5.69 22.69 22.08
C PHE A 631 5.43 24.03 22.78
N SER A 632 4.22 24.27 23.27
CA SER A 632 3.89 25.49 24.00
C SER A 632 4.77 25.64 25.25
N GLN A 633 4.95 24.58 26.03
CA GLN A 633 5.82 24.57 27.20
C GLN A 633 7.28 24.79 26.83
N LEU A 634 7.78 24.15 25.78
CA LEU A 634 9.14 24.30 25.27
C LEU A 634 9.39 25.75 24.82
N ILE A 635 8.46 26.35 24.07
CA ILE A 635 8.56 27.77 23.63
C ILE A 635 8.62 28.70 24.82
N CYS A 636 7.80 28.50 25.85
CA CYS A 636 7.84 29.29 27.07
C CYS A 636 9.22 29.18 27.77
N THR A 637 9.76 27.97 27.84
CA THR A 637 11.06 27.71 28.45
C THR A 637 12.20 28.35 27.64
N CYS A 638 12.17 28.22 26.31
CA CYS A 638 13.15 28.87 25.42
C CYS A 638 13.08 30.41 25.51
N ASN A 639 11.87 30.97 25.58
CA ASN A 639 11.73 32.43 25.79
C ASN A 639 12.31 32.87 27.12
N SER A 640 12.10 32.12 28.19
CA SER A 640 12.70 32.39 29.50
C SER A 640 14.23 32.29 29.47
N LEU A 641 14.78 31.37 28.71
CA LEU A 641 16.21 31.20 28.49
C LEU A 641 16.81 32.39 27.72
N LYS A 642 16.12 32.85 26.66
CA LYS A 642 16.55 33.96 25.81
C LYS A 642 16.52 35.31 26.55
N THR A 643 15.45 35.55 27.34
CA THR A 643 15.28 36.79 28.08
C THR A 643 16.20 36.90 29.30
N SER A 644 16.64 35.80 29.83
CA SER A 644 17.45 35.72 31.03
C SER A 644 18.43 34.55 30.96
N PRO A 645 19.48 34.65 30.11
CA PRO A 645 20.43 33.55 29.93
C PRO A 645 21.18 33.28 31.26
N PRO A 646 21.55 32.00 31.50
CA PRO A 646 22.38 31.63 32.64
C PRO A 646 23.74 32.32 32.56
N PRO A 647 24.40 32.63 33.70
CA PRO A 647 25.72 33.27 33.70
C PRO A 647 26.75 32.41 32.98
N ALA A 648 27.47 33.02 32.02
CA ALA A 648 28.35 32.32 31.08
C ALA A 648 29.67 31.80 31.67
N ILE A 649 30.06 32.21 32.91
CA ILE A 649 31.36 31.88 33.51
C ILE A 649 31.21 31.54 35.01
N ALA A 650 31.85 30.46 35.46
CA ALA A 650 31.84 30.03 36.87
C ALA A 650 32.27 31.10 37.89
N THR A 651 33.12 32.03 37.50
CA THR A 651 33.52 33.19 38.34
C THR A 651 32.39 34.19 38.57
N THR A 652 31.43 34.28 37.64
CA THR A 652 30.24 35.13 37.74
C THR A 652 29.18 34.50 38.64
N ILE A 653 29.17 33.17 38.79
CA ILE A 653 28.23 32.44 39.64
C ILE A 653 28.41 32.83 41.12
N ALA A 654 29.63 33.05 41.57
CA ALA A 654 29.93 33.50 42.94
C ALA A 654 29.38 34.91 43.26
N MET A 655 29.13 35.75 42.25
CA MET A 655 28.56 37.10 42.38
C MET A 655 27.07 37.15 42.03
N THR A 656 26.47 36.03 41.56
CA THR A 656 25.08 35.96 41.12
C THR A 656 24.14 35.88 42.34
N SER A 657 23.04 36.65 42.31
CA SER A 657 22.06 36.62 43.39
C SER A 657 21.42 35.24 43.55
N GLY A 658 21.07 34.86 44.77
CA GLY A 658 20.39 33.58 45.02
C GLY A 658 19.10 33.40 44.21
N ASN A 659 18.43 34.47 43.81
CA ASN A 659 17.25 34.47 42.95
C ASN A 659 17.57 34.04 41.50
N ASP A 660 18.74 34.43 40.99
CA ASP A 660 19.17 34.08 39.62
C ASP A 660 19.55 32.60 39.51
N LEU A 661 20.23 32.07 40.53
CA LEU A 661 20.53 30.63 40.64
C LEU A 661 19.26 29.79 40.72
N GLN A 662 18.28 30.23 41.54
CA GLN A 662 17.00 29.54 41.67
C GLN A 662 16.19 29.56 40.36
N ARG A 663 16.27 30.65 39.59
CA ARG A 663 15.66 30.78 38.27
C ARG A 663 16.33 29.86 37.26
N CYS A 664 17.66 29.82 37.20
CA CYS A 664 18.39 28.86 36.32
C CYS A 664 18.05 27.42 36.67
N GLY A 665 17.93 27.05 37.93
CA GLY A 665 17.49 25.75 38.38
C GLY A 665 16.06 25.40 37.90
N ARG A 666 15.12 26.36 37.92
CA ARG A 666 13.76 26.16 37.41
C ARG A 666 13.77 25.94 35.89
N ILE A 667 14.51 26.73 35.12
CA ILE A 667 14.61 26.58 33.66
C ILE A 667 15.20 25.21 33.31
N SER A 668 16.30 24.81 33.98
CA SER A 668 16.91 23.48 33.77
C SER A 668 15.93 22.35 34.07
N ASN A 669 15.15 22.47 35.15
CA ASN A 669 14.16 21.48 35.47
C ASN A 669 13.00 21.42 34.48
N GLN A 670 12.53 22.59 33.98
CA GLN A 670 11.51 22.65 32.91
C GLN A 670 12.02 22.03 31.61
N MET A 671 13.28 22.24 31.25
CA MET A 671 13.89 21.61 30.07
C MET A 671 13.94 20.07 30.22
N LYS A 672 14.31 19.56 31.41
CA LYS A 672 14.28 18.11 31.71
C LYS A 672 12.88 17.53 31.56
N LEU A 673 11.88 18.22 32.12
CA LEU A 673 10.48 17.79 31.98
C LEU A 673 10.02 17.78 30.53
N SER A 674 10.37 18.81 29.76
CA SER A 674 10.06 18.84 28.33
C SER A 674 10.74 17.68 27.57
N MET A 675 12.00 17.37 27.90
CA MET A 675 12.72 16.23 27.31
C MET A 675 12.00 14.90 27.56
N GLU A 676 11.59 14.68 28.81
CA GLU A 676 10.85 13.46 29.20
C GLU A 676 9.47 13.39 28.53
N GLU A 677 8.78 14.52 28.38
CA GLU A 677 7.48 14.59 27.72
C GLU A 677 7.59 14.25 26.23
N PHE A 678 8.59 14.75 25.51
CA PHE A 678 8.82 14.36 24.11
C PHE A 678 9.21 12.88 23.97
N ARG A 679 9.95 12.28 24.92
CA ARG A 679 10.21 10.84 24.96
C ARG A 679 8.94 10.02 25.17
N ASN A 680 8.08 10.46 26.07
CA ASN A 680 6.80 9.82 26.30
C ASN A 680 5.87 9.91 25.08
N LEU A 681 5.82 11.07 24.43
CA LEU A 681 5.08 11.23 23.18
C LEU A 681 5.60 10.30 22.08
N ALA A 682 6.92 10.16 21.95
CA ALA A 682 7.51 9.23 20.98
C ALA A 682 7.12 7.79 21.26
N ALA A 683 7.11 7.34 22.51
CA ALA A 683 6.65 6.01 22.90
C ALA A 683 5.17 5.80 22.50
N ARG A 684 4.31 6.75 22.82
CA ARG A 684 2.86 6.69 22.50
C ARG A 684 2.57 6.73 20.99
N TYR A 685 3.38 7.45 20.18
CA TYR A 685 3.30 7.35 18.72
C TYR A 685 3.73 5.94 18.23
N GLY A 686 4.73 5.35 18.88
CA GLY A 686 5.13 3.96 18.63
C GLY A 686 4.02 2.96 18.94
N ASP A 687 3.30 3.13 20.07
CA ASP A 687 2.15 2.30 20.43
C ASP A 687 1.01 2.44 19.42
N LEU A 688 0.74 3.67 18.96
CA LEU A 688 -0.27 3.92 17.93
C LEU A 688 0.12 3.24 16.62
N TYR A 689 1.39 3.31 16.22
CA TYR A 689 1.91 2.63 15.03
C TYR A 689 1.70 1.11 15.12
N GLN A 690 2.09 0.51 16.23
CA GLN A 690 1.98 -0.95 16.44
C GLN A 690 0.55 -1.46 16.53
N SER A 691 -0.39 -0.64 17.04
CA SER A 691 -1.81 -1.02 17.16
C SER A 691 -2.63 -0.80 15.88
N SER A 692 -2.06 -0.16 14.85
CA SER A 692 -2.78 0.27 13.64
C SER A 692 -2.60 -0.69 12.47
N PHE A 693 -3.06 -1.94 12.61
CA PHE A 693 -2.87 -3.01 11.64
C PHE A 693 -3.54 -2.76 10.27
N ASP A 694 -4.63 -2.02 10.24
CA ASP A 694 -5.42 -1.76 9.03
C ASP A 694 -5.05 -0.42 8.34
N ALA A 695 -4.05 0.30 8.87
CA ALA A 695 -3.62 1.56 8.30
C ALA A 695 -2.77 1.34 7.04
N ASP A 696 -2.92 2.24 6.05
CA ASP A 696 -2.09 2.22 4.85
C ASP A 696 -0.62 2.61 5.16
N SER A 697 0.29 2.16 4.31
CA SER A 697 1.74 2.37 4.50
C SER A 697 2.14 3.84 4.59
N ALA A 698 1.43 4.75 3.90
CA ALA A 698 1.69 6.18 3.97
C ALA A 698 1.30 6.77 5.33
N THR A 699 0.16 6.36 5.88
CA THR A 699 -0.29 6.76 7.23
C THR A 699 0.67 6.25 8.30
N LEU A 700 1.08 4.97 8.23
CA LEU A 700 2.05 4.40 9.16
C LEU A 700 3.38 5.13 9.12
N ARG A 701 3.88 5.44 7.92
CA ARG A 701 5.11 6.22 7.75
C ARG A 701 5.01 7.61 8.39
N ASN A 702 3.86 8.27 8.26
CA ASN A 702 3.63 9.57 8.88
C ASN A 702 3.64 9.50 10.41
N VAL A 703 3.05 8.46 11.00
CA VAL A 703 3.08 8.21 12.45
C VAL A 703 4.53 7.96 12.92
N GLU A 704 5.29 7.14 12.17
CA GLU A 704 6.71 6.88 12.42
C GLU A 704 7.54 8.16 12.39
N LEU A 705 7.30 9.04 11.42
CA LEU A 705 8.00 10.33 11.32
C LEU A 705 7.72 11.24 12.53
N GLN A 706 6.48 11.27 13.04
CA GLN A 706 6.17 12.01 14.26
C GLN A 706 6.89 11.42 15.48
N GLN A 707 6.98 10.10 15.58
CA GLN A 707 7.76 9.42 16.61
C GLN A 707 9.23 9.84 16.54
N GLN A 708 9.86 9.77 15.36
CA GLN A 708 11.25 10.14 15.17
C GLN A 708 11.51 11.64 15.44
N SER A 709 10.58 12.51 15.04
CA SER A 709 10.65 13.95 15.32
C SER A 709 10.63 14.24 16.82
N CYS A 710 9.77 13.56 17.58
CA CYS A 710 9.73 13.70 19.05
C CYS A 710 11.04 13.23 19.70
N LEU A 711 11.61 12.10 19.25
CA LEU A 711 12.92 11.62 19.73
C LEU A 711 14.03 12.60 19.42
N LEU A 712 14.05 13.17 18.20
CA LEU A 712 15.05 14.16 17.79
C LEU A 712 15.01 15.41 18.68
N ILE A 713 13.82 15.93 18.95
CA ILE A 713 13.63 17.10 19.84
C ILE A 713 14.10 16.76 21.24
N SER A 714 13.75 15.58 21.77
CA SER A 714 14.21 15.14 23.09
C SER A 714 15.74 15.08 23.17
N HIS A 715 16.42 14.52 22.18
CA HIS A 715 17.89 14.47 22.13
C HIS A 715 18.52 15.84 21.95
N ALA A 716 17.90 16.74 21.18
CA ALA A 716 18.37 18.12 21.06
C ALA A 716 18.30 18.86 22.41
N ILE A 717 17.21 18.68 23.17
CA ILE A 717 17.06 19.25 24.51
C ILE A 717 18.09 18.63 25.46
N GLU A 718 18.32 17.33 25.41
CA GLU A 718 19.32 16.63 26.22
C GLU A 718 20.73 17.17 25.96
N ALA A 719 21.10 17.36 24.70
CA ALA A 719 22.39 17.96 24.33
C ALA A 719 22.58 19.39 24.85
N LEU A 720 21.48 20.15 25.00
CA LEU A 720 21.52 21.49 25.59
C LEU A 720 21.69 21.49 27.12
N ILE A 721 21.25 20.41 27.78
CA ILE A 721 21.28 20.29 29.25
C ILE A 721 22.59 19.68 29.73
N LEU A 722 23.19 18.77 28.95
CA LEU A 722 24.44 18.09 29.29
C LEU A 722 25.59 19.10 29.32
N ASP A 723 26.27 19.17 30.47
CA ASP A 723 27.45 20.02 30.67
C ASP A 723 28.58 19.56 29.73
N PRO A 724 29.19 20.46 28.94
CA PRO A 724 30.29 20.09 28.05
C PRO A 724 31.53 19.56 28.78
N GLU A 725 31.66 19.74 30.09
CA GLU A 725 32.73 19.17 30.90
C GLU A 725 32.53 17.67 31.25
N SER A 726 31.33 17.14 31.19
CA SER A 726 31.06 15.72 31.46
C SER A 726 31.24 14.82 30.24
N ALA A 727 31.25 15.38 29.05
CA ALA A 727 31.67 14.72 27.84
C ALA A 727 33.13 15.03 27.59
N ASN A 728 33.99 14.04 27.51
CA ASN A 728 35.42 14.13 27.12
C ASN A 728 35.62 14.76 25.73
N PHE A 729 34.98 15.89 25.48
CA PHE A 729 35.05 16.63 24.22
C PHE A 729 36.38 17.39 24.05
N GLN A 730 37.11 17.64 25.15
CA GLN A 730 38.40 18.36 25.10
C GLN A 730 39.59 17.47 24.66
N GLU A 731 39.51 16.18 24.75
CA GLU A 731 40.58 15.30 24.24
C GLU A 731 40.61 15.16 22.71
N TYR A 732 39.49 15.46 22.01
CA TYR A 732 39.40 15.33 20.55
C TYR A 732 39.87 16.54 19.74
N THR A 733 40.08 17.70 20.36
CA THR A 733 40.49 18.90 19.65
C THR A 733 42.00 19.17 19.68
N SER A 734 42.83 18.43 20.43
CA SER A 734 44.25 18.67 20.58
C SER A 734 45.18 17.81 19.72
N ASN A 735 44.68 16.75 19.09
CA ASN A 735 45.49 15.92 18.20
C ASN A 735 44.97 16.00 16.77
N GLY A 736 45.68 16.76 15.93
CA GLY A 736 45.41 16.92 14.49
C GLY A 736 45.62 15.64 13.67
N THR A 737 44.85 14.59 13.94
CA THR A 737 44.75 13.39 13.09
C THR A 737 43.36 13.29 12.57
N ALA A 738 43.23 13.03 11.25
CA ALA A 738 42.02 12.93 10.46
C ALA A 738 40.87 12.30 11.24
N HIS A 739 39.76 13.01 11.34
CA HIS A 739 38.49 12.52 11.89
C HIS A 739 38.06 11.24 11.17
N VAL A 740 38.26 10.13 11.81
CA VAL A 740 37.47 8.93 11.50
C VAL A 740 36.11 9.19 12.17
N GLU A 741 35.19 9.81 11.42
CA GLU A 741 33.79 9.85 11.83
C GLU A 741 33.35 8.43 12.19
N SER A 742 32.89 8.24 13.43
CA SER A 742 32.43 6.92 13.83
C SER A 742 31.27 6.50 12.91
N GLU A 743 31.19 5.22 12.59
CA GLU A 743 30.10 4.70 11.73
C GLU A 743 28.71 5.06 12.33
N TYR A 744 28.66 5.22 13.64
CA TYR A 744 27.49 5.66 14.39
C TYR A 744 27.15 7.14 14.08
N GLU A 745 28.12 8.03 14.05
CA GLU A 745 27.91 9.47 13.71
C GLU A 745 27.45 9.63 12.27
N ARG A 746 28.01 8.86 11.33
CA ARG A 746 27.55 8.84 9.93
C ARG A 746 26.11 8.33 9.79
N ARG A 747 25.76 7.29 10.53
CA ARG A 747 24.37 6.79 10.56
C ARG A 747 23.43 7.79 11.18
N MET A 748 23.81 8.41 12.30
CA MET A 748 23.04 9.46 12.94
C MET A 748 22.83 10.67 12.04
N MET A 749 23.88 11.16 11.37
CA MET A 749 23.77 12.27 10.41
C MET A 749 22.93 11.92 9.18
N SER A 750 23.03 10.69 8.68
CA SER A 750 22.18 10.20 7.59
C SER A 750 20.70 10.14 7.98
N VAL A 751 20.41 9.65 9.18
CA VAL A 751 19.03 9.63 9.72
C VAL A 751 18.53 11.05 9.98
N PHE A 752 19.37 11.92 10.54
CA PHE A 752 19.06 13.31 10.82
C PHE A 752 18.72 14.09 9.54
N ASN A 753 19.55 13.98 8.50
CA ASN A 753 19.31 14.65 7.22
C ASN A 753 18.04 14.11 6.54
N ARG A 754 17.81 12.80 6.61
CA ARG A 754 16.59 12.17 6.09
C ARG A 754 15.34 12.66 6.84
N VAL A 755 15.39 12.74 8.17
CA VAL A 755 14.29 13.26 8.98
C VAL A 755 14.06 14.74 8.69
N LEU A 756 15.11 15.55 8.52
CA LEU A 756 14.98 16.97 8.13
C LEU A 756 14.33 17.13 6.75
N GLU A 757 14.76 16.37 5.74
CA GLU A 757 14.14 16.38 4.40
C GLU A 757 12.67 15.98 4.46
N GLU A 758 12.33 14.98 5.26
CA GLU A 758 10.97 14.52 5.41
C GLU A 758 10.11 15.45 6.27
N VAL A 759 10.68 16.10 7.29
CA VAL A 759 10.03 17.16 8.08
C VAL A 759 9.80 18.43 7.24
N GLU A 760 10.74 18.81 6.37
CA GLU A 760 10.51 19.86 5.39
C GLU A 760 9.39 19.52 4.40
N SER A 761 9.35 18.28 3.93
CA SER A 761 8.27 17.76 3.11
C SER A 761 6.93 17.75 3.86
N LEU A 762 6.92 17.42 5.14
CA LEU A 762 5.73 17.47 6.02
C LEU A 762 5.29 18.89 6.35
N ASN A 763 6.21 19.83 6.57
CA ASN A 763 5.88 21.25 6.80
C ASN A 763 5.26 21.91 5.55
N ARG A 764 5.65 21.47 4.36
CA ARG A 764 4.96 21.89 3.11
C ARG A 764 3.56 21.32 2.98
N ASN A 765 3.33 20.17 3.58
CA ASN A 765 2.09 19.40 3.48
C ASN A 765 1.67 18.97 4.89
N ILE A 766 1.01 19.82 5.66
CA ILE A 766 0.36 19.41 6.92
C ILE A 766 -0.80 18.44 6.61
N GLN A 767 -0.43 17.31 6.07
CA GLN A 767 -1.37 16.27 5.57
C GLN A 767 -1.85 15.33 6.68
N LEU A 768 -1.21 15.39 7.85
CA LEU A 768 -1.34 14.31 8.84
C LEU A 768 -2.76 14.14 9.38
N VAL A 769 -3.41 15.22 9.77
CA VAL A 769 -4.79 15.11 10.28
C VAL A 769 -5.74 14.64 9.19
N CYS A 770 -5.53 15.11 7.97
CA CYS A 770 -6.41 14.79 6.85
C CYS A 770 -6.12 13.42 6.23
N ALA A 771 -4.88 12.95 6.24
CA ALA A 771 -4.54 11.59 5.80
C ALA A 771 -5.13 10.53 6.74
N VAL A 772 -5.06 10.76 8.04
CA VAL A 772 -5.65 9.88 9.06
C VAL A 772 -7.17 9.84 8.98
N LEU A 773 -7.80 10.96 8.66
CA LEU A 773 -9.25 11.05 8.48
C LEU A 773 -9.71 10.58 7.08
N SER A 774 -8.78 10.24 6.19
CA SER A 774 -9.07 9.86 4.80
C SER A 774 -9.13 8.35 4.55
N LEU A 775 -9.35 7.54 5.57
CA LEU A 775 -9.63 6.12 5.37
C LEU A 775 -10.86 5.94 4.47
N PRO A 776 -10.83 5.02 3.50
CA PRO A 776 -11.96 4.76 2.64
C PRO A 776 -13.15 4.28 3.49
N CYS A 777 -14.29 4.95 3.33
CA CYS A 777 -15.58 4.40 3.74
C CYS A 777 -15.98 3.25 2.84
#